data_bea4407f3bc91d694208b7c7bf499889
#
_entry.id   bea4407f3bc91d694208b7c7bf499889
#
_cell.length_a   1.000
_cell.length_b   1.000
_cell.length_c   1.000
_cell.angle_alpha   90.00
_cell.angle_beta   90.00
_cell.angle_gamma   90.00
#
_symmetry.space_group_name_H-M   'P 1'
#
loop_
_entity.id
_entity.type
_entity.pdbx_description
1 polymer ?
#
loop_
_entity_poly.entity_id
_entity_poly.type
_entity_poly.pdbx_seq_one_letter_code
_entity_poly.pdbx_strand_id
1 'polypeptide(L)'
;MKKYYYNSPSIRLASIVATRIIIITLFMMNNYTTSAGPAMRRFKTVTQSNGDTLTLTKAGDEHHHFYLTRDNIPVIKKNGAFFYADRIGPDMKASSIMAHNKAQRTQVEIAHIQQMKQNTTSLKKISSSTNNPSSESSSTSTTNRKKTLRKASSVNYKGSKKGLIILVQFTDQKFSMSDPKSTYEAIANQEGYVSPFGTTGSVHDYFKSQSYEQFDLTFDVIGPITLDHAYSYYGGNDDSGDDIYPGRMIIDALNQISSSDLDFSKYDWNGDGEADQVFVLYAGQGEASSDIEETIWPHEWSLQSACYYDYLYTLEQLQASATSVNSNRNGYSDRPGDLGLTGGSSSTNMVNADSLYRAISSYYSISINGITFDTYACSNESYVYNKKTFLMGIGTICHEFSHCLGFPDFYDTTGSNYGMGYYDVMDAGSYNGPMMLGWVPAGYTSYERHTAGWLDYSTLNDNTEVSLSPLNNQATAYIIPNEGYENEYLLLENRQQTGWDTYIPGKGLLVLHVDYDKDAWENNTVNSTTETTTSSVSWKKQQTTEGHQHLTIIHADNDDAIRYYSNVIDSSEIYDTYPYVVNNTVRNDSLTDYSSPAAILYHTNTDGSYLLHSPIYAITQQDNGDITFVYNPLNGYQEVIEEATEDEETNAITTIKTSNNVTVVARYNAAGIKINQPIKGINILRMSNGSIQKVIEK
;
A
#
# COMPACT_ATOMS: atom_id res chain seq x y z
N MET A 1 -8.41 69.40 16.19
CA MET A 1 -7.68 68.41 15.39
C MET A 1 -8.59 67.23 15.08
N LYS A 2 -9.16 67.18 13.85
CA LYS A 2 -9.98 66.05 13.42
C LYS A 2 -9.05 65.07 12.69
N LYS A 3 -8.92 63.83 13.19
CA LYS A 3 -8.22 62.73 12.49
C LYS A 3 -9.18 62.19 11.42
N TYR A 4 -8.79 62.29 10.17
CA TYR A 4 -9.40 61.58 9.07
C TYR A 4 -8.83 60.15 8.99
N TYR A 5 -9.66 59.16 9.17
CA TYR A 5 -9.34 57.77 8.82
C TYR A 5 -9.70 57.60 7.35
N TYR A 6 -8.70 57.39 6.52
CA TYR A 6 -8.86 56.93 5.15
C TYR A 6 -9.15 55.40 5.18
N ASN A 7 -10.42 55.04 4.97
CA ASN A 7 -10.81 53.66 4.69
C ASN A 7 -10.75 53.45 3.18
N SER A 8 -9.61 53.01 2.65
CA SER A 8 -9.46 52.62 1.25
C SER A 8 -10.08 51.23 1.02
N PRO A 9 -10.99 51.07 0.06
CA PRO A 9 -11.55 49.73 -0.28
C PRO A 9 -10.51 48.67 -0.66
N SER A 10 -9.36 49.11 -1.22
CA SER A 10 -8.25 48.25 -1.59
C SER A 10 -7.53 47.59 -0.41
N ILE A 11 -7.49 48.26 0.75
CA ILE A 11 -6.87 47.68 1.95
C ILE A 11 -7.78 46.58 2.57
N ARG A 12 -9.11 46.76 2.51
CA ARG A 12 -10.06 45.72 2.94
C ARG A 12 -10.05 44.52 2.02
N LEU A 13 -9.92 44.72 0.70
CA LEU A 13 -9.86 43.60 -0.25
C LEU A 13 -8.55 42.78 -0.06
N ALA A 14 -7.40 43.47 0.11
CA ALA A 14 -6.12 42.80 0.38
C ALA A 14 -6.10 42.06 1.71
N SER A 15 -6.73 42.59 2.76
CA SER A 15 -6.87 41.87 4.06
C SER A 15 -7.77 40.65 3.95
N ILE A 16 -8.88 40.73 3.22
CA ILE A 16 -9.80 39.61 3.02
C ILE A 16 -9.14 38.52 2.16
N VAL A 17 -8.41 38.89 1.12
CA VAL A 17 -7.66 37.94 0.28
C VAL A 17 -6.52 37.27 1.09
N ALA A 18 -5.76 38.05 1.87
CA ALA A 18 -4.70 37.49 2.72
C ALA A 18 -5.25 36.56 3.81
N THR A 19 -6.37 36.89 4.45
CA THR A 19 -7.02 36.01 5.44
C THR A 19 -7.56 34.75 4.78
N ARG A 20 -8.10 34.85 3.55
CA ARG A 20 -8.57 33.68 2.79
C ARG A 20 -7.43 32.78 2.32
N ILE A 21 -6.32 33.33 1.89
CA ILE A 21 -5.10 32.56 1.56
C ILE A 21 -4.57 31.86 2.82
N ILE A 22 -4.58 32.51 3.98
CA ILE A 22 -4.14 31.90 5.25
C ILE A 22 -5.10 30.79 5.69
N ILE A 23 -6.41 30.94 5.51
CA ILE A 23 -7.40 29.91 5.82
C ILE A 23 -7.26 28.74 4.85
N ILE A 24 -7.11 28.99 3.57
CA ILE A 24 -6.85 27.96 2.55
C ILE A 24 -5.51 27.26 2.81
N THR A 25 -4.46 28.00 3.18
CA THR A 25 -3.15 27.43 3.52
C THR A 25 -3.19 26.65 4.83
N LEU A 26 -4.01 27.03 5.82
CA LEU A 26 -4.23 26.29 7.06
C LEU A 26 -5.07 25.02 6.83
N PHE A 27 -5.99 25.01 5.88
CA PHE A 27 -6.72 23.81 5.45
C PHE A 27 -5.84 22.86 4.62
N MET A 28 -4.93 23.41 3.80
CA MET A 28 -3.97 22.61 3.02
C MET A 28 -2.85 21.97 3.86
N MET A 29 -2.75 22.27 5.15
CA MET A 29 -1.79 21.62 6.07
C MET A 29 -2.33 20.36 6.75
N ASN A 30 -3.57 19.99 6.51
CA ASN A 30 -4.09 18.69 6.93
C ASN A 30 -3.91 17.71 5.76
N ASN A 31 -2.83 16.96 5.78
CA ASN A 31 -2.67 15.81 4.90
C ASN A 31 -3.65 14.75 5.40
N TYR A 32 -4.76 14.58 4.70
CA TYR A 32 -5.62 13.42 4.84
C TYR A 32 -5.10 12.38 3.83
N THR A 33 -4.74 11.21 4.32
CA THR A 33 -4.38 10.10 3.47
C THR A 33 -5.63 9.28 3.20
N THR A 34 -5.82 8.92 1.97
CA THR A 34 -6.70 7.84 1.56
C THR A 34 -5.92 6.56 1.55
N SER A 35 -6.59 5.48 1.80
CA SER A 35 -6.10 4.14 1.58
C SER A 35 -7.05 3.44 0.62
N ALA A 36 -6.52 2.71 -0.35
CA ALA A 36 -7.34 1.99 -1.31
C ALA A 36 -6.72 0.67 -1.69
N GLY A 37 -7.57 -0.29 -2.05
CA GLY A 37 -7.09 -1.56 -2.57
C GLY A 37 -6.21 -1.38 -3.81
N PRO A 38 -5.08 -2.08 -3.91
CA PRO A 38 -4.20 -2.02 -5.07
C PRO A 38 -4.95 -2.47 -6.33
N ALA A 39 -4.55 -1.96 -7.49
CA ALA A 39 -5.09 -2.43 -8.76
C ALA A 39 -4.95 -3.95 -8.89
N MET A 40 -6.00 -4.63 -9.36
CA MET A 40 -5.95 -6.08 -9.60
C MET A 40 -4.89 -6.41 -10.66
N ARG A 41 -3.82 -7.09 -10.28
CA ARG A 41 -2.68 -7.42 -11.13
C ARG A 41 -3.02 -8.54 -12.12
N ARG A 42 -3.79 -8.22 -13.17
CA ARG A 42 -4.24 -9.21 -14.17
C ARG A 42 -4.01 -8.72 -15.58
N PHE A 43 -3.27 -9.50 -16.38
CA PHE A 43 -3.06 -9.16 -17.80
C PHE A 43 -4.29 -9.38 -18.65
N LYS A 44 -4.54 -8.43 -19.54
CA LYS A 44 -5.54 -8.49 -20.59
C LYS A 44 -4.95 -8.01 -21.91
N THR A 45 -5.55 -8.43 -23.00
CA THR A 45 -5.19 -7.95 -24.34
C THR A 45 -6.25 -6.98 -24.82
N VAL A 46 -5.83 -5.76 -25.11
CA VAL A 46 -6.68 -4.69 -25.65
C VAL A 46 -6.37 -4.45 -27.12
N THR A 47 -7.36 -3.97 -27.87
CA THR A 47 -7.14 -3.48 -29.25
C THR A 47 -7.05 -1.96 -29.20
N GLN A 48 -5.93 -1.41 -29.65
CA GLN A 48 -5.68 0.02 -29.69
C GLN A 48 -6.40 0.69 -30.85
N SER A 49 -6.47 2.03 -30.86
CA SER A 49 -7.15 2.82 -31.87
C SER A 49 -6.61 2.62 -33.31
N ASN A 50 -5.35 2.18 -33.45
CA ASN A 50 -4.72 1.84 -34.73
C ASN A 50 -4.99 0.39 -35.19
N GLY A 51 -5.73 -0.42 -34.40
CA GLY A 51 -6.04 -1.82 -34.67
C GLY A 51 -5.01 -2.84 -34.12
N ASP A 52 -3.87 -2.39 -33.58
CA ASP A 52 -2.88 -3.28 -32.98
C ASP A 52 -3.35 -3.79 -31.63
N THR A 53 -2.86 -4.94 -31.21
CA THR A 53 -3.15 -5.51 -29.89
C THR A 53 -2.00 -5.33 -28.94
N LEU A 54 -2.32 -4.93 -27.70
CA LEU A 54 -1.36 -4.79 -26.61
C LEU A 54 -1.84 -5.59 -25.40
N THR A 55 -0.93 -6.34 -24.77
CA THR A 55 -1.22 -7.07 -23.52
C THR A 55 -0.61 -6.29 -22.35
N LEU A 56 -1.45 -5.92 -21.38
CA LEU A 56 -1.08 -5.08 -20.26
C LEU A 56 -1.87 -5.43 -19.00
N THR A 57 -1.40 -4.95 -17.84
CA THR A 57 -2.11 -5.00 -16.56
C THR A 57 -2.15 -3.60 -15.96
N LYS A 58 -3.16 -3.32 -15.11
CA LYS A 58 -3.23 -2.08 -14.31
C LYS A 58 -2.31 -2.21 -13.08
N ALA A 59 -1.74 -1.13 -12.62
CA ALA A 59 -0.92 -1.01 -11.41
C ALA A 59 -1.18 0.33 -10.72
N GLY A 60 -0.93 0.41 -9.41
CA GLY A 60 -1.19 1.62 -8.61
C GLY A 60 -2.48 1.54 -7.82
N ASP A 61 -2.97 2.68 -7.40
CA ASP A 61 -4.15 2.89 -6.56
C ASP A 61 -5.10 3.93 -7.19
N GLU A 62 -6.11 4.40 -6.45
CA GLU A 62 -7.11 5.38 -6.88
C GLU A 62 -6.52 6.74 -7.25
N HIS A 63 -5.39 7.13 -6.65
CA HIS A 63 -4.74 8.43 -6.89
C HIS A 63 -3.63 8.38 -7.91
N HIS A 64 -3.05 7.21 -8.13
CA HIS A 64 -1.95 7.06 -9.07
C HIS A 64 -1.94 5.68 -9.71
N HIS A 65 -2.71 5.52 -10.77
CA HIS A 65 -2.71 4.28 -11.52
C HIS A 65 -2.20 4.46 -12.95
N PHE A 66 -1.62 3.40 -13.47
CA PHE A 66 -1.05 3.31 -14.81
C PHE A 66 -1.10 1.86 -15.31
N TYR A 67 -0.59 1.63 -16.49
CA TYR A 67 -0.57 0.30 -17.07
C TYR A 67 0.86 -0.19 -17.27
N LEU A 68 1.05 -1.50 -17.19
CA LEU A 68 2.32 -2.17 -17.43
C LEU A 68 2.19 -3.18 -18.56
N THR A 69 3.17 -3.21 -19.46
CA THR A 69 3.32 -4.29 -20.43
C THR A 69 3.77 -5.58 -19.74
N ARG A 70 3.72 -6.74 -20.42
CA ARG A 70 4.17 -8.03 -19.86
C ARG A 70 5.63 -8.05 -19.36
N ASP A 71 6.46 -7.15 -19.82
CA ASP A 71 7.85 -6.99 -19.42
C ASP A 71 8.06 -5.74 -18.57
N ASN A 72 7.02 -5.35 -17.82
CA ASN A 72 7.00 -4.29 -16.81
C ASN A 72 7.45 -2.91 -17.33
N ILE A 73 7.03 -2.55 -18.54
CA ILE A 73 7.26 -1.22 -19.08
C ILE A 73 6.00 -0.38 -18.87
N PRO A 74 6.09 0.75 -18.14
CA PRO A 74 4.94 1.60 -17.87
C PRO A 74 4.43 2.28 -19.14
N VAL A 75 3.12 2.27 -19.27
CA VAL A 75 2.38 2.89 -20.37
C VAL A 75 1.18 3.66 -19.83
N ILE A 76 0.88 4.77 -20.46
CA ILE A 76 -0.22 5.67 -20.09
C ILE A 76 -1.28 5.62 -21.19
N LYS A 77 -2.55 5.48 -20.80
CA LYS A 77 -3.69 5.52 -21.71
C LYS A 77 -3.97 6.96 -22.12
N LYS A 78 -4.11 7.20 -23.44
CA LYS A 78 -4.46 8.51 -23.99
C LYS A 78 -5.21 8.36 -25.30
N ASN A 79 -6.41 8.94 -25.40
CA ASN A 79 -7.22 8.94 -26.62
C ASN A 79 -7.45 7.52 -27.21
N GLY A 80 -7.75 6.55 -26.34
CA GLY A 80 -8.04 5.16 -26.74
C GLY A 80 -6.84 4.33 -27.20
N ALA A 81 -5.61 4.81 -26.96
CA ALA A 81 -4.38 4.08 -27.23
C ALA A 81 -3.43 4.18 -26.02
N PHE A 82 -2.40 3.34 -25.98
CA PHE A 82 -1.41 3.30 -24.92
C PHE A 82 -0.06 3.77 -25.44
N PHE A 83 0.56 4.68 -24.72
CA PHE A 83 1.86 5.27 -25.03
C PHE A 83 2.85 4.94 -23.92
N TYR A 84 4.10 4.69 -24.26
CA TYR A 84 5.13 4.55 -23.23
C TYR A 84 5.15 5.80 -22.35
N ALA A 85 5.40 5.62 -21.06
CA ALA A 85 5.66 6.72 -20.16
C ALA A 85 6.92 7.48 -20.59
N ASP A 86 6.99 8.78 -20.29
CA ASP A 86 8.18 9.60 -20.55
C ASP A 86 9.33 9.29 -19.57
N ARG A 87 8.99 8.79 -18.38
CA ARG A 87 9.91 8.39 -17.29
C ARG A 87 9.24 7.35 -16.40
N ILE A 88 9.96 6.79 -15.44
CA ILE A 88 9.42 5.96 -14.36
C ILE A 88 9.35 6.81 -13.08
N GLY A 89 8.21 6.86 -12.43
CA GLY A 89 7.98 7.62 -11.20
C GLY A 89 6.58 8.22 -11.09
N PRO A 90 6.27 8.93 -10.00
CA PRO A 90 4.91 9.35 -9.67
C PRO A 90 4.26 10.31 -10.68
N ASP A 91 5.02 11.13 -11.39
CA ASP A 91 4.45 12.08 -12.37
C ASP A 91 4.65 11.63 -13.82
N MET A 92 4.46 10.35 -14.10
CA MET A 92 4.57 9.78 -15.45
C MET A 92 3.56 10.42 -16.40
N LYS A 93 4.02 10.75 -17.60
CA LYS A 93 3.15 11.27 -18.67
C LYS A 93 3.29 10.42 -19.92
N ALA A 94 2.22 10.37 -20.71
CA ALA A 94 2.27 9.71 -21.99
C ALA A 94 3.29 10.39 -22.92
N SER A 95 4.27 9.65 -23.40
CA SER A 95 5.16 10.08 -24.47
C SER A 95 4.39 10.19 -25.81
N SER A 96 5.09 10.53 -26.89
CA SER A 96 4.52 10.48 -28.25
C SER A 96 4.64 9.10 -28.90
N ILE A 97 5.19 8.07 -28.21
CA ILE A 97 5.52 6.77 -28.77
C ILE A 97 4.48 5.77 -28.29
N MET A 98 3.64 5.28 -29.24
CA MET A 98 2.63 4.24 -28.98
C MET A 98 3.30 2.93 -28.58
N ALA A 99 2.72 2.26 -27.59
CA ALA A 99 3.30 1.04 -27.03
C ALA A 99 2.88 -0.21 -27.80
N HIS A 100 3.83 -1.16 -27.93
CA HIS A 100 3.61 -2.47 -28.51
C HIS A 100 4.12 -3.59 -27.60
N ASN A 101 3.60 -4.80 -27.82
CA ASN A 101 4.14 -5.99 -27.20
C ASN A 101 5.63 -6.15 -27.54
N LYS A 102 6.43 -6.71 -26.63
CA LYS A 102 7.90 -6.82 -26.75
C LYS A 102 8.38 -7.32 -28.11
N ALA A 103 7.71 -8.31 -28.69
CA ALA A 103 8.09 -8.90 -29.98
C ALA A 103 7.82 -8.00 -31.22
N GLN A 104 7.01 -6.95 -31.06
CA GLN A 104 6.59 -6.05 -32.12
C GLN A 104 7.26 -4.67 -32.07
N ARG A 105 8.14 -4.43 -31.06
CA ARG A 105 8.77 -3.14 -30.84
C ARG A 105 9.77 -2.76 -31.92
N THR A 106 9.68 -1.53 -32.34
CA THR A 106 10.65 -0.89 -33.25
C THR A 106 11.93 -0.50 -32.50
N GLN A 107 12.98 -0.17 -33.24
CA GLN A 107 14.23 0.34 -32.64
C GLN A 107 14.05 1.66 -31.90
N VAL A 108 13.08 2.51 -32.30
CA VAL A 108 12.75 3.77 -31.63
C VAL A 108 12.15 3.50 -30.24
N GLU A 109 11.25 2.54 -30.14
CA GLU A 109 10.64 2.13 -28.87
C GLU A 109 11.66 1.51 -27.94
N ILE A 110 12.54 0.64 -28.45
CA ILE A 110 13.62 0.02 -27.66
C ILE A 110 14.56 1.10 -27.11
N ALA A 111 14.93 2.08 -27.93
CA ALA A 111 15.80 3.19 -27.51
C ALA A 111 15.11 4.05 -26.43
N HIS A 112 13.82 4.36 -26.60
CA HIS A 112 13.04 5.11 -25.60
C HIS A 112 12.98 4.37 -24.25
N ILE A 113 12.67 3.07 -24.27
CA ILE A 113 12.61 2.22 -23.06
C ILE A 113 13.98 2.18 -22.37
N GLN A 114 15.07 2.07 -23.13
CA GLN A 114 16.43 2.13 -22.57
C GLN A 114 16.74 3.47 -21.90
N GLN A 115 16.36 4.57 -22.55
CA GLN A 115 16.54 5.91 -22.00
C GLN A 115 15.72 6.10 -20.71
N MET A 116 14.47 5.66 -20.69
CA MET A 116 13.60 5.70 -19.53
C MET A 116 14.21 4.95 -18.33
N LYS A 117 14.71 3.72 -18.55
CA LYS A 117 15.40 2.92 -17.51
C LYS A 117 16.72 3.55 -17.04
N GLN A 118 17.48 4.17 -17.93
CA GLN A 118 18.73 4.85 -17.57
C GLN A 118 18.49 6.09 -16.71
N ASN A 119 17.45 6.85 -17.01
CA ASN A 119 17.06 8.02 -16.22
C ASN A 119 16.71 7.64 -14.78
N THR A 120 16.00 6.54 -14.59
CA THR A 120 15.68 5.99 -13.26
C THR A 120 16.94 5.54 -12.51
N THR A 121 17.86 4.87 -13.18
CA THR A 121 19.14 4.42 -12.57
C THR A 121 20.03 5.61 -12.21
N SER A 122 20.00 6.70 -12.96
CA SER A 122 20.76 7.92 -12.69
C SER A 122 20.21 8.65 -11.46
N LEU A 123 18.90 8.66 -11.24
CA LEU A 123 18.28 9.21 -10.05
C LEU A 123 18.67 8.40 -8.79
N LYS A 124 18.66 7.07 -8.87
CA LYS A 124 19.13 6.19 -7.77
C LYS A 124 20.63 6.40 -7.43
N LYS A 125 21.47 6.81 -8.37
CA LYS A 125 22.89 7.10 -8.12
C LYS A 125 23.16 8.48 -7.50
N ILE A 126 22.30 9.45 -7.73
CA ILE A 126 22.44 10.80 -7.17
C ILE A 126 22.04 10.80 -5.68
N SER A 127 21.04 10.02 -5.29
CA SER A 127 20.61 9.89 -3.89
C SER A 127 21.65 9.23 -2.98
N SER A 128 22.53 8.38 -3.52
CA SER A 128 23.57 7.69 -2.73
C SER A 128 24.87 8.49 -2.52
N SER A 129 24.96 9.75 -2.97
CA SER A 129 26.22 10.53 -2.94
C SER A 129 26.20 11.80 -2.08
N THR A 130 25.11 12.12 -1.39
CA THR A 130 25.02 13.32 -0.54
C THR A 130 24.59 13.01 0.88
N ASN A 131 25.50 12.42 1.66
CA ASN A 131 25.36 12.41 3.12
C ASN A 131 26.21 13.54 3.71
N ASN A 132 25.57 14.60 4.15
CA ASN A 132 26.10 15.52 5.14
C ASN A 132 25.01 15.85 6.17
N PRO A 133 25.26 15.62 7.47
CA PRO A 133 24.28 15.86 8.51
C PRO A 133 24.22 17.34 8.87
N SER A 134 23.04 17.94 8.84
CA SER A 134 22.86 19.27 9.42
C SER A 134 21.59 19.35 10.27
N SER A 135 21.86 19.41 11.57
CA SER A 135 21.21 20.19 12.65
C SER A 135 19.68 20.16 12.78
N GLU A 136 19.27 19.57 13.88
CA GLU A 136 17.97 19.72 14.54
C GLU A 136 17.59 21.20 14.75
N SER A 137 16.35 21.52 14.43
CA SER A 137 15.68 22.69 14.97
C SER A 137 14.33 22.28 15.55
N SER A 138 14.26 22.34 16.87
CA SER A 138 13.04 22.21 17.68
C SER A 138 12.03 23.31 17.35
N SER A 139 10.81 22.96 16.97
CA SER A 139 9.69 23.87 16.96
C SER A 139 8.53 23.34 17.79
N THR A 140 8.14 24.16 18.73
CA THR A 140 7.05 24.01 19.69
C THR A 140 5.71 23.81 19.03
N SER A 141 4.99 22.78 19.50
CA SER A 141 3.67 22.37 19.06
C SER A 141 2.57 23.36 19.44
N THR A 142 1.75 23.73 18.50
CA THR A 142 0.37 24.17 18.72
C THR A 142 -0.58 23.06 18.32
N THR A 143 -1.39 22.65 19.30
CA THR A 143 -2.38 21.59 19.20
C THR A 143 -3.44 21.90 18.15
N ASN A 144 -3.37 21.24 16.99
CA ASN A 144 -4.47 21.08 16.05
C ASN A 144 -4.79 19.58 15.97
N ARG A 145 -6.07 19.25 16.16
CA ARG A 145 -6.58 17.89 16.05
C ARG A 145 -6.35 17.39 14.60
N LYS A 146 -5.24 16.70 14.38
CA LYS A 146 -5.06 15.82 13.26
C LYS A 146 -5.92 14.58 13.53
N LYS A 147 -6.91 14.29 12.69
CA LYS A 147 -7.39 12.92 12.53
C LYS A 147 -6.33 12.20 11.69
N THR A 148 -5.39 11.65 12.35
CA THR A 148 -4.50 10.61 11.85
C THR A 148 -5.33 9.35 11.63
N LEU A 149 -4.89 8.47 10.72
CA LEU A 149 -5.21 7.04 10.80
C LEU A 149 -5.32 6.72 12.30
N ARG A 150 -6.49 6.27 12.74
CA ARG A 150 -6.79 6.18 14.18
C ARG A 150 -5.66 5.43 14.85
N LYS A 151 -4.97 6.11 15.73
CA LYS A 151 -3.91 5.51 16.49
C LYS A 151 -4.48 4.26 17.14
N ALA A 152 -3.97 3.10 16.77
CA ALA A 152 -4.39 1.79 17.29
C ALA A 152 -4.49 1.72 18.83
N SER A 153 -3.94 2.73 19.52
CA SER A 153 -3.89 2.81 20.98
C SER A 153 -5.18 3.26 21.68
N SER A 154 -6.23 3.72 20.98
CA SER A 154 -7.48 4.21 21.61
C SER A 154 -8.67 3.25 21.45
N VAL A 155 -8.63 2.33 20.50
CA VAL A 155 -9.69 1.36 20.25
C VAL A 155 -9.29 -0.02 20.77
N ASN A 156 -10.19 -0.67 21.47
CA ASN A 156 -9.97 -2.05 21.92
C ASN A 156 -10.52 -3.01 20.85
N TYR A 157 -9.64 -3.58 20.04
CA TYR A 157 -9.98 -4.59 19.02
C TYR A 157 -10.14 -6.00 19.64
N LYS A 158 -10.83 -6.09 20.77
CA LYS A 158 -11.15 -7.35 21.46
C LYS A 158 -12.63 -7.41 21.83
N GLY A 159 -13.12 -8.64 22.01
CA GLY A 159 -14.52 -8.89 22.30
C GLY A 159 -15.43 -8.72 21.08
N SER A 160 -16.74 -8.74 21.33
CA SER A 160 -17.74 -8.62 20.26
C SER A 160 -17.92 -7.17 19.85
N LYS A 161 -17.85 -6.91 18.55
CA LYS A 161 -18.07 -5.61 17.91
C LYS A 161 -19.05 -5.74 16.75
N LYS A 162 -19.70 -4.62 16.43
CA LYS A 162 -20.62 -4.52 15.29
C LYS A 162 -20.06 -3.57 14.24
N GLY A 163 -20.02 -4.00 12.98
CA GLY A 163 -19.82 -3.16 11.82
C GLY A 163 -21.15 -2.90 11.09
N LEU A 164 -21.16 -1.91 10.22
CA LEU A 164 -22.31 -1.56 9.37
C LEU A 164 -21.93 -1.71 7.91
N ILE A 165 -22.66 -2.56 7.17
CA ILE A 165 -22.58 -2.66 5.70
C ILE A 165 -23.86 -2.12 5.08
N ILE A 166 -23.74 -1.12 4.20
CA ILE A 166 -24.84 -0.56 3.44
C ILE A 166 -24.73 -1.04 1.99
N LEU A 167 -25.71 -1.77 1.49
CA LEU A 167 -25.78 -2.19 0.11
C LEU A 167 -26.37 -1.07 -0.75
N VAL A 168 -25.57 -0.58 -1.70
CA VAL A 168 -25.93 0.55 -2.57
C VAL A 168 -26.05 0.09 -4.00
N GLN A 169 -27.09 0.56 -4.70
CA GLN A 169 -27.26 0.42 -6.13
C GLN A 169 -27.68 1.76 -6.76
N PHE A 170 -27.47 1.91 -8.05
CA PHE A 170 -27.67 3.16 -8.77
C PHE A 170 -28.92 3.11 -9.64
N THR A 171 -29.30 4.22 -10.27
CA THR A 171 -30.45 4.24 -11.19
C THR A 171 -30.27 3.29 -12.36
N ASP A 172 -29.07 3.16 -12.87
CA ASP A 172 -28.66 2.39 -14.06
C ASP A 172 -27.90 1.09 -13.75
N GLN A 173 -27.39 0.89 -12.53
CA GLN A 173 -26.66 -0.30 -12.12
C GLN A 173 -27.30 -0.94 -10.87
N LYS A 174 -27.70 -2.20 -10.99
CA LYS A 174 -28.32 -2.99 -9.92
C LYS A 174 -27.44 -4.17 -9.57
N PHE A 175 -27.62 -4.72 -8.36
CA PHE A 175 -27.01 -5.98 -7.98
C PHE A 175 -27.37 -7.10 -8.97
N SER A 176 -26.41 -7.96 -9.26
CA SER A 176 -26.55 -9.06 -10.22
C SER A 176 -27.38 -10.24 -9.66
N MET A 177 -27.50 -10.31 -8.34
CA MET A 177 -28.24 -11.36 -7.62
C MET A 177 -29.65 -10.91 -7.23
N SER A 178 -30.55 -11.87 -7.07
CA SER A 178 -31.96 -11.60 -6.73
C SER A 178 -32.20 -11.20 -5.28
N ASP A 179 -31.34 -11.62 -4.35
CA ASP A 179 -31.42 -11.32 -2.93
C ASP A 179 -30.03 -10.88 -2.40
N PRO A 180 -29.63 -9.64 -2.68
CA PRO A 180 -28.33 -9.12 -2.26
C PRO A 180 -28.17 -9.12 -0.73
N LYS A 181 -29.24 -8.76 0.00
CA LYS A 181 -29.19 -8.63 1.45
C LYS A 181 -28.82 -9.97 2.11
N SER A 182 -29.61 -11.01 1.88
CA SER A 182 -29.32 -12.34 2.47
C SER A 182 -27.97 -12.90 2.01
N THR A 183 -27.57 -12.60 0.76
CA THR A 183 -26.27 -13.03 0.23
C THR A 183 -25.13 -12.38 1.00
N TYR A 184 -25.16 -11.06 1.20
CA TYR A 184 -24.09 -10.36 1.91
C TYR A 184 -24.15 -10.52 3.43
N GLU A 185 -25.36 -10.75 4.02
CA GLU A 185 -25.46 -11.19 5.42
C GLU A 185 -24.71 -12.52 5.64
N ALA A 186 -24.83 -13.47 4.69
CA ALA A 186 -24.11 -14.72 4.77
C ALA A 186 -22.60 -14.55 4.54
N ILE A 187 -22.19 -13.79 3.51
CA ILE A 187 -20.78 -13.50 3.21
C ILE A 187 -20.10 -12.78 4.40
N ALA A 188 -20.80 -11.86 5.03
CA ALA A 188 -20.25 -11.09 6.14
C ALA A 188 -20.16 -11.88 7.44
N ASN A 189 -21.20 -12.70 7.78
CA ASN A 189 -21.38 -13.19 9.15
C ASN A 189 -21.48 -14.71 9.31
N GLN A 190 -21.79 -15.47 8.24
CA GLN A 190 -22.06 -16.90 8.40
C GLN A 190 -20.75 -17.65 8.68
N GLU A 191 -20.67 -18.27 9.87
CA GLU A 191 -19.56 -19.17 10.19
C GLU A 191 -19.49 -20.30 9.15
N GLY A 192 -18.28 -20.53 8.61
CA GLY A 192 -18.03 -21.54 7.61
C GLY A 192 -18.77 -21.29 6.29
N TYR A 193 -19.03 -20.03 5.93
CA TYR A 193 -19.63 -19.68 4.64
C TYR A 193 -18.88 -20.35 3.48
N VAL A 194 -19.62 -21.00 2.59
CA VAL A 194 -19.03 -21.67 1.42
C VAL A 194 -19.25 -20.80 0.17
N SER A 195 -18.16 -20.34 -0.41
CA SER A 195 -18.17 -19.50 -1.59
C SER A 195 -18.67 -20.24 -2.85
N PRO A 196 -19.00 -19.51 -3.92
CA PRO A 196 -19.32 -20.12 -5.22
C PRO A 196 -18.20 -21.00 -5.81
N PHE A 197 -16.98 -20.89 -5.29
CA PHE A 197 -15.82 -21.67 -5.71
C PHE A 197 -15.48 -22.82 -4.75
N GLY A 198 -16.27 -23.03 -3.69
CA GLY A 198 -16.08 -24.07 -2.70
C GLY A 198 -15.03 -23.77 -1.65
N THR A 199 -14.52 -22.56 -1.57
CA THR A 199 -13.68 -22.09 -0.46
C THR A 199 -14.55 -21.72 0.74
N THR A 200 -14.00 -21.83 1.95
CA THR A 200 -14.75 -21.67 3.19
C THR A 200 -14.23 -20.48 3.99
N GLY A 201 -15.16 -19.67 4.48
CA GLY A 201 -14.94 -18.54 5.39
C GLY A 201 -15.71 -17.29 4.99
N SER A 202 -16.23 -16.58 6.00
CA SER A 202 -16.87 -15.26 5.91
C SER A 202 -15.91 -14.16 6.35
N VAL A 203 -16.33 -12.88 6.26
CA VAL A 203 -15.59 -11.77 6.85
C VAL A 203 -15.43 -11.95 8.36
N HIS A 204 -16.50 -12.38 9.04
CA HIS A 204 -16.45 -12.73 10.47
C HIS A 204 -15.39 -13.82 10.77
N ASP A 205 -15.39 -14.91 9.99
CA ASP A 205 -14.41 -15.99 10.17
C ASP A 205 -12.98 -15.50 9.97
N TYR A 206 -12.77 -14.57 9.03
CA TYR A 206 -11.46 -13.97 8.78
C TYR A 206 -10.96 -13.24 10.02
N PHE A 207 -11.65 -12.21 10.50
CA PHE A 207 -11.21 -11.41 11.64
C PHE A 207 -11.11 -12.23 12.94
N LYS A 208 -12.04 -13.16 13.16
CA LYS A 208 -12.01 -14.09 14.29
C LYS A 208 -10.76 -14.96 14.27
N SER A 209 -10.41 -15.51 13.10
CA SER A 209 -9.20 -16.31 12.93
C SER A 209 -7.92 -15.48 13.09
N GLN A 210 -7.85 -14.29 12.48
CA GLN A 210 -6.65 -13.45 12.54
C GLN A 210 -6.34 -12.99 13.96
N SER A 211 -7.36 -12.82 14.79
CA SER A 211 -7.26 -12.39 16.18
C SER A 211 -7.11 -13.54 17.20
N TYR A 212 -6.97 -14.76 16.75
CA TYR A 212 -7.00 -15.93 17.66
C TYR A 212 -8.26 -15.95 18.54
N GLU A 213 -9.42 -15.70 17.94
CA GLU A 213 -10.74 -15.61 18.57
C GLU A 213 -10.91 -14.46 19.57
N GLN A 214 -9.97 -13.49 19.62
CA GLN A 214 -10.06 -12.35 20.54
C GLN A 214 -10.99 -11.25 20.02
N PHE A 215 -11.22 -11.15 18.70
CA PHE A 215 -12.02 -10.12 18.04
C PHE A 215 -13.20 -10.76 17.28
N ASP A 216 -14.39 -10.60 17.82
CA ASP A 216 -15.64 -11.19 17.32
C ASP A 216 -16.45 -10.09 16.60
N LEU A 217 -16.08 -9.83 15.34
CA LEU A 217 -16.68 -8.77 14.51
C LEU A 217 -17.84 -9.34 13.67
N THR A 218 -19.05 -8.82 13.87
CA THR A 218 -20.21 -9.15 13.05
C THR A 218 -20.81 -7.88 12.44
N PHE A 219 -21.60 -8.02 11.38
CA PHE A 219 -22.11 -6.90 10.62
C PHE A 219 -23.64 -6.86 10.59
N ASP A 220 -24.21 -5.67 10.74
CA ASP A 220 -25.57 -5.40 10.32
C ASP A 220 -25.54 -5.01 8.83
N VAL A 221 -26.28 -5.72 7.97
CA VAL A 221 -26.34 -5.49 6.52
C VAL A 221 -27.68 -4.86 6.15
N ILE A 222 -27.63 -3.69 5.51
CA ILE A 222 -28.80 -2.88 5.18
C ILE A 222 -28.90 -2.65 3.68
N GLY A 223 -30.11 -2.56 3.19
CA GLY A 223 -30.39 -2.33 1.77
C GLY A 223 -30.86 -3.58 1.05
N PRO A 224 -30.73 -3.65 -0.31
CA PRO A 224 -30.13 -2.63 -1.14
C PRO A 224 -30.94 -1.35 -1.21
N ILE A 225 -30.28 -0.20 -1.04
CA ILE A 225 -30.85 1.12 -1.29
C ILE A 225 -30.51 1.59 -2.70
N THR A 226 -31.42 2.35 -3.34
CA THR A 226 -31.14 2.91 -4.67
C THR A 226 -30.85 4.38 -4.53
N LEU A 227 -29.65 4.79 -4.93
CA LEU A 227 -29.28 6.20 -4.99
C LEU A 227 -29.92 6.88 -6.21
N ASP A 228 -30.06 8.21 -6.16
CA ASP A 228 -30.84 8.99 -7.12
C ASP A 228 -30.11 9.23 -8.45
N HIS A 229 -28.79 8.97 -8.51
CA HIS A 229 -27.96 9.19 -9.69
C HIS A 229 -27.48 7.89 -10.35
N ALA A 230 -26.98 8.01 -11.57
CA ALA A 230 -26.30 6.95 -12.30
C ALA A 230 -24.96 6.60 -11.66
N TYR A 231 -24.44 5.40 -11.94
CA TYR A 231 -23.17 4.96 -11.38
C TYR A 231 -22.02 5.92 -11.71
N SER A 232 -21.93 6.32 -13.00
CA SER A 232 -20.91 7.25 -13.46
C SER A 232 -20.97 8.67 -12.87
N TYR A 233 -22.04 9.03 -12.17
CA TYR A 233 -22.11 10.29 -11.44
C TYR A 233 -21.19 10.29 -10.24
N TYR A 234 -21.07 9.15 -9.55
CA TYR A 234 -20.25 9.00 -8.35
C TYR A 234 -18.80 8.61 -8.68
N GLY A 235 -18.61 7.73 -9.66
CA GLY A 235 -17.32 7.12 -9.99
C GLY A 235 -16.71 7.57 -11.32
N GLY A 236 -17.29 8.58 -12.00
CA GLY A 236 -16.65 9.10 -13.20
C GLY A 236 -15.37 9.86 -12.86
N ASN A 237 -14.28 9.62 -13.63
CA ASN A 237 -12.98 10.20 -13.32
C ASN A 237 -12.87 11.66 -13.75
N ASP A 238 -12.13 12.45 -12.97
CA ASP A 238 -11.66 13.79 -13.33
C ASP A 238 -10.45 13.74 -14.30
N ASP A 239 -9.88 14.87 -14.64
CA ASP A 239 -8.70 14.95 -15.52
C ASP A 239 -7.43 14.31 -14.91
N SER A 240 -7.41 14.08 -13.60
CA SER A 240 -6.32 13.42 -12.85
C SER A 240 -6.49 11.90 -12.80
N GLY A 241 -7.69 11.40 -13.05
CA GLY A 241 -8.07 9.99 -12.96
C GLY A 241 -8.68 9.63 -11.61
N ASP A 242 -8.98 10.60 -10.75
CA ASP A 242 -9.62 10.41 -9.46
C ASP A 242 -11.16 10.39 -9.61
N ASP A 243 -11.86 9.60 -8.80
CA ASP A 243 -13.33 9.55 -8.74
C ASP A 243 -13.92 10.94 -8.45
N ILE A 244 -14.99 11.33 -9.18
CA ILE A 244 -15.55 12.69 -9.09
C ILE A 244 -16.27 12.95 -7.77
N TYR A 245 -17.11 12.02 -7.31
CA TYR A 245 -17.97 12.20 -6.13
C TYR A 245 -18.03 10.97 -5.20
N PRO A 246 -16.89 10.43 -4.75
CA PRO A 246 -16.88 9.24 -3.90
C PRO A 246 -17.52 9.50 -2.54
N GLY A 247 -17.25 10.63 -1.90
CA GLY A 247 -17.86 11.04 -0.64
C GLY A 247 -19.36 11.26 -0.73
N ARG A 248 -19.84 11.75 -1.87
CA ARG A 248 -21.27 11.95 -2.10
C ARG A 248 -22.06 10.65 -2.08
N MET A 249 -21.52 9.55 -2.62
CA MET A 249 -22.15 8.24 -2.56
C MET A 249 -22.43 7.83 -1.11
N ILE A 250 -21.45 8.02 -0.24
CA ILE A 250 -21.57 7.67 1.18
C ILE A 250 -22.60 8.53 1.91
N ILE A 251 -22.58 9.85 1.64
CA ILE A 251 -23.54 10.79 2.21
C ILE A 251 -24.97 10.44 1.80
N ASP A 252 -25.20 10.20 0.53
CA ASP A 252 -26.53 9.85 0.01
C ASP A 252 -27.02 8.52 0.59
N ALA A 253 -26.12 7.54 0.78
CA ALA A 253 -26.42 6.28 1.43
C ALA A 253 -26.82 6.47 2.91
N LEU A 254 -26.02 7.22 3.68
CA LEU A 254 -26.28 7.49 5.09
C LEU A 254 -27.60 8.29 5.29
N ASN A 255 -27.86 9.27 4.44
CA ASN A 255 -29.11 10.03 4.48
C ASN A 255 -30.33 9.14 4.28
N GLN A 256 -30.29 8.17 3.37
CA GLN A 256 -31.42 7.26 3.13
C GLN A 256 -31.69 6.32 4.32
N ILE A 257 -30.65 5.94 5.10
CA ILE A 257 -30.84 5.09 6.27
C ILE A 257 -31.08 5.87 7.59
N SER A 258 -30.94 7.20 7.56
CA SER A 258 -31.02 8.05 8.76
C SER A 258 -32.35 7.94 9.51
N SER A 259 -33.44 7.60 8.82
CA SER A 259 -34.76 7.40 9.40
C SER A 259 -35.07 5.94 9.79
N SER A 260 -34.09 5.04 9.70
CA SER A 260 -34.25 3.65 10.09
C SER A 260 -34.31 3.49 11.62
N ASP A 261 -34.89 2.38 12.09
CA ASP A 261 -34.95 2.04 13.52
C ASP A 261 -33.64 1.45 14.05
N LEU A 262 -32.52 1.70 13.37
CA LEU A 262 -31.19 1.20 13.76
C LEU A 262 -30.65 1.93 14.98
N ASP A 263 -30.05 1.16 15.86
CA ASP A 263 -29.24 1.68 16.96
C ASP A 263 -27.80 1.90 16.49
N PHE A 264 -27.51 3.12 16.06
CA PHE A 264 -26.21 3.49 15.51
C PHE A 264 -25.09 3.54 16.56
N SER A 265 -25.44 3.56 17.87
CA SER A 265 -24.44 3.54 18.94
C SER A 265 -23.61 2.24 18.98
N LYS A 266 -24.08 1.17 18.34
CA LYS A 266 -23.36 -0.10 18.26
C LYS A 266 -22.09 -0.03 17.41
N TYR A 267 -22.01 0.97 16.52
CA TYR A 267 -20.88 1.15 15.61
C TYR A 267 -19.81 2.11 16.17
N ASP A 268 -20.06 2.70 17.33
CA ASP A 268 -19.12 3.47 18.13
C ASP A 268 -18.50 2.53 19.19
N TRP A 269 -17.32 1.99 18.89
CA TRP A 269 -16.71 0.93 19.70
C TRP A 269 -15.99 1.46 20.93
N ASN A 270 -15.60 2.72 20.93
CA ASN A 270 -14.83 3.37 21.99
C ASN A 270 -15.64 4.38 22.81
N GLY A 271 -16.89 4.69 22.40
CA GLY A 271 -17.80 5.58 23.09
C GLY A 271 -17.48 7.07 22.92
N ASP A 272 -16.80 7.45 21.84
CA ASP A 272 -16.44 8.85 21.58
C ASP A 272 -17.50 9.64 20.80
N GLY A 273 -18.60 8.98 20.40
CA GLY A 273 -19.71 9.56 19.66
C GLY A 273 -19.49 9.53 18.15
N GLU A 274 -18.51 8.78 17.67
CA GLU A 274 -18.24 8.58 16.26
C GLU A 274 -18.27 7.09 15.91
N ALA A 275 -18.91 6.73 14.79
CA ALA A 275 -18.85 5.38 14.29
C ALA A 275 -17.43 5.04 13.83
N ASP A 276 -16.92 3.87 14.27
CA ASP A 276 -15.56 3.46 13.93
C ASP A 276 -15.37 3.26 12.44
N GLN A 277 -16.37 2.72 11.74
CA GLN A 277 -16.43 2.70 10.28
C GLN A 277 -17.84 2.42 9.78
N VAL A 278 -18.17 2.92 8.59
CA VAL A 278 -19.28 2.43 7.76
C VAL A 278 -18.71 1.85 6.47
N PHE A 279 -19.21 0.69 6.08
CA PHE A 279 -18.81 0.04 4.83
C PHE A 279 -19.94 0.15 3.80
N VAL A 280 -19.65 0.66 2.60
CA VAL A 280 -20.59 0.72 1.48
C VAL A 280 -20.20 -0.30 0.43
N LEU A 281 -21.07 -1.30 0.22
CA LEU A 281 -20.91 -2.27 -0.85
C LEU A 281 -21.83 -1.89 -2.01
N TYR A 282 -21.22 -1.53 -3.14
CA TYR A 282 -21.96 -1.03 -4.29
C TYR A 282 -22.10 -2.06 -5.40
N ALA A 283 -23.24 -1.99 -6.11
CA ALA A 283 -23.57 -2.89 -7.22
C ALA A 283 -22.68 -2.64 -8.44
N GLY A 284 -22.26 -3.71 -9.10
CA GLY A 284 -21.46 -3.66 -10.33
C GLY A 284 -19.98 -3.90 -10.12
N GLN A 285 -19.17 -3.43 -11.07
CA GLN A 285 -17.71 -3.59 -11.06
C GLN A 285 -17.03 -2.41 -10.40
N GLY A 286 -15.82 -2.62 -9.85
CA GLY A 286 -14.97 -1.53 -9.36
C GLY A 286 -13.85 -1.21 -10.34
N GLU A 287 -13.32 0.02 -10.31
CA GLU A 287 -12.29 0.46 -11.22
C GLU A 287 -10.96 -0.26 -11.01
N ALA A 288 -10.58 -0.57 -9.77
CA ALA A 288 -9.36 -1.32 -9.45
C ALA A 288 -9.25 -2.67 -10.19
N SER A 289 -10.38 -3.32 -10.47
CA SER A 289 -10.46 -4.61 -11.14
C SER A 289 -10.97 -4.56 -12.59
N SER A 290 -11.51 -3.41 -13.03
CA SER A 290 -12.01 -3.20 -14.40
C SER A 290 -11.19 -2.10 -15.10
N ASP A 291 -11.56 -1.77 -16.36
CA ASP A 291 -11.01 -0.63 -17.10
C ASP A 291 -12.06 0.42 -17.38
N ILE A 292 -13.12 0.37 -16.63
CA ILE A 292 -14.27 1.24 -16.83
C ILE A 292 -14.04 2.45 -15.93
N GLU A 293 -13.54 3.53 -16.51
CA GLU A 293 -13.22 4.80 -15.81
C GLU A 293 -14.47 5.50 -15.23
N GLU A 294 -15.65 5.00 -15.54
CA GLU A 294 -16.93 5.49 -14.99
C GLU A 294 -17.35 4.72 -13.73
N THR A 295 -16.51 3.80 -13.22
CA THR A 295 -16.80 3.01 -12.02
C THR A 295 -15.93 3.47 -10.84
N ILE A 296 -16.42 3.25 -9.61
CA ILE A 296 -15.76 3.68 -8.38
C ILE A 296 -14.58 2.76 -8.07
N TRP A 297 -13.46 3.33 -7.65
CA TRP A 297 -12.34 2.59 -7.08
C TRP A 297 -12.67 2.19 -5.63
N PRO A 298 -12.52 0.91 -5.21
CA PRO A 298 -12.63 0.53 -3.80
C PRO A 298 -11.58 1.25 -2.95
N HIS A 299 -12.03 1.86 -1.84
CA HIS A 299 -11.14 2.66 -0.98
C HIS A 299 -11.70 2.81 0.45
N GLU A 300 -10.81 3.20 1.37
CA GLU A 300 -11.13 3.73 2.70
C GLU A 300 -10.77 5.21 2.77
N TRP A 301 -11.64 6.01 3.37
CA TRP A 301 -11.39 7.44 3.53
C TRP A 301 -12.20 8.07 4.65
N SER A 302 -11.92 9.39 4.90
CA SER A 302 -12.81 10.23 5.71
C SER A 302 -13.79 11.01 4.83
N LEU A 303 -15.03 11.16 5.26
CA LEU A 303 -16.01 11.99 4.57
C LEU A 303 -15.55 13.44 4.47
N GLN A 304 -14.86 13.94 5.48
CA GLN A 304 -14.31 15.28 5.46
C GLN A 304 -13.38 15.48 4.27
N SER A 305 -12.48 14.54 4.00
CA SER A 305 -11.53 14.62 2.89
C SER A 305 -12.22 14.39 1.55
N ALA A 306 -13.02 13.34 1.43
CA ALA A 306 -13.75 13.03 0.21
C ALA A 306 -14.64 14.19 -0.25
N CYS A 307 -15.43 14.79 0.67
CA CYS A 307 -16.25 15.94 0.35
C CYS A 307 -15.47 17.21 -0.01
N TYR A 308 -14.23 17.32 0.46
CA TYR A 308 -13.34 18.40 0.04
C TYR A 308 -12.90 18.25 -1.42
N TYR A 309 -12.63 17.03 -1.86
CA TYR A 309 -12.37 16.73 -3.27
C TYR A 309 -13.58 16.97 -4.16
N ASP A 310 -14.76 16.53 -3.74
CA ASP A 310 -16.04 16.84 -4.41
C ASP A 310 -16.22 18.34 -4.62
N TYR A 311 -15.83 19.13 -3.63
CA TYR A 311 -15.86 20.59 -3.70
C TYR A 311 -14.86 21.15 -4.70
N LEU A 312 -13.61 20.71 -4.68
CA LEU A 312 -12.58 21.20 -5.59
C LEU A 312 -12.99 20.94 -7.03
N TYR A 313 -13.44 19.74 -7.34
CA TYR A 313 -13.92 19.39 -8.68
C TYR A 313 -15.08 20.28 -9.12
N THR A 314 -16.07 20.51 -8.26
CA THR A 314 -17.20 21.40 -8.55
C THR A 314 -16.74 22.83 -8.78
N LEU A 315 -15.76 23.32 -8.00
CA LEU A 315 -15.19 24.67 -8.16
C LEU A 315 -14.46 24.83 -9.49
N GLU A 316 -13.69 23.85 -9.91
CA GLU A 316 -12.98 23.85 -11.19
C GLU A 316 -13.95 23.86 -12.37
N GLN A 317 -15.01 23.06 -12.34
CA GLN A 317 -16.06 23.06 -13.35
C GLN A 317 -16.77 24.42 -13.44
N LEU A 318 -17.03 25.06 -12.32
CA LEU A 318 -17.61 26.40 -12.28
C LEU A 318 -16.66 27.46 -12.83
N GLN A 319 -15.36 27.36 -12.57
CA GLN A 319 -14.33 28.26 -13.11
C GLN A 319 -14.14 28.09 -14.62
N ALA A 320 -14.05 26.83 -15.08
CA ALA A 320 -13.93 26.51 -16.51
C ALA A 320 -15.13 27.04 -17.32
N SER A 321 -16.33 26.92 -16.75
CA SER A 321 -17.54 27.46 -17.40
C SER A 321 -17.61 28.98 -17.37
N ALA A 322 -17.10 29.64 -16.33
CA ALA A 322 -17.04 31.11 -16.26
C ALA A 322 -16.11 31.70 -17.33
N THR A 323 -15.06 30.97 -17.72
CA THR A 323 -14.15 31.37 -18.82
C THR A 323 -14.73 31.11 -20.22
N SER A 324 -15.70 30.18 -20.35
CA SER A 324 -16.37 29.81 -21.62
C SER A 324 -17.68 30.55 -21.90
N VAL A 325 -18.09 31.49 -21.06
CA VAL A 325 -19.43 32.17 -21.06
C VAL A 325 -19.65 33.11 -22.29
N ASN A 326 -19.03 32.89 -23.41
CA ASN A 326 -19.52 33.55 -24.66
C ASN A 326 -20.34 32.61 -25.57
N SER A 327 -20.63 31.38 -25.20
CA SER A 327 -21.53 30.53 -26.01
C SER A 327 -22.15 29.38 -25.20
N ASN A 328 -23.46 29.44 -24.98
CA ASN A 328 -24.42 28.43 -24.57
C ASN A 328 -24.66 28.19 -23.05
N ARG A 329 -25.78 28.80 -22.62
CA ARG A 329 -26.35 28.73 -21.27
C ARG A 329 -27.14 27.44 -20.94
N ASN A 330 -27.08 26.37 -21.71
CA ASN A 330 -28.07 25.29 -21.59
C ASN A 330 -27.61 23.99 -20.90
N GLY A 331 -26.43 23.96 -20.24
CA GLY A 331 -25.92 22.73 -19.62
C GLY A 331 -25.79 22.70 -18.10
N TYR A 332 -26.20 23.76 -17.39
CA TYR A 332 -25.84 23.96 -15.99
C TYR A 332 -27.00 23.95 -14.97
N SER A 333 -28.19 23.46 -15.34
CA SER A 333 -29.34 23.55 -14.42
C SER A 333 -29.32 22.56 -13.25
N ASP A 334 -28.59 21.46 -13.38
CA ASP A 334 -28.77 20.36 -12.44
C ASP A 334 -27.70 20.26 -11.33
N ARG A 335 -26.46 20.69 -11.58
CA ARG A 335 -25.39 20.59 -10.58
C ARG A 335 -25.37 21.66 -9.48
N PRO A 336 -25.58 22.97 -9.76
CA PRO A 336 -25.76 23.97 -8.69
C PRO A 336 -27.05 23.75 -7.86
N GLY A 337 -28.08 23.14 -8.45
CA GLY A 337 -29.31 22.79 -7.76
C GLY A 337 -29.13 21.70 -6.71
N ASP A 338 -28.31 20.71 -6.98
CA ASP A 338 -27.99 19.62 -6.07
C ASP A 338 -27.26 20.08 -4.79
N LEU A 339 -26.49 21.17 -4.89
CA LEU A 339 -25.84 21.82 -3.76
C LEU A 339 -26.68 22.92 -3.09
N GLY A 340 -27.97 23.06 -3.43
CA GLY A 340 -28.85 24.11 -2.91
C GLY A 340 -28.49 25.52 -3.41
N LEU A 341 -27.65 25.64 -4.44
CA LEU A 341 -27.20 26.92 -5.02
C LEU A 341 -28.16 27.38 -6.10
N THR A 342 -29.39 27.77 -5.72
CA THR A 342 -30.36 28.39 -6.65
C THR A 342 -29.93 29.81 -6.98
N GLY A 343 -29.59 30.06 -8.25
CA GLY A 343 -29.12 31.34 -8.73
C GLY A 343 -30.18 32.45 -8.71
N GLY A 344 -29.89 33.51 -8.00
CA GLY A 344 -30.57 34.79 -8.18
C GLY A 344 -29.95 35.57 -9.37
N SER A 345 -30.81 36.07 -10.24
CA SER A 345 -30.42 36.80 -11.45
C SER A 345 -29.72 38.13 -11.13
N SER A 346 -28.55 38.36 -11.60
CA SER A 346 -28.02 39.47 -12.38
C SER A 346 -26.51 39.70 -12.21
N SER A 347 -25.85 39.73 -13.32
CA SER A 347 -24.69 40.54 -13.79
C SER A 347 -23.34 40.48 -13.08
N THR A 348 -23.08 39.65 -12.07
CA THR A 348 -21.74 39.26 -11.63
C THR A 348 -21.87 37.92 -10.95
N ASN A 349 -21.80 36.84 -11.76
CA ASN A 349 -21.88 35.46 -11.25
C ASN A 349 -20.54 35.06 -10.62
N MET A 350 -20.16 35.70 -9.54
CA MET A 350 -19.33 35.06 -8.53
C MET A 350 -20.30 34.31 -7.61
N VAL A 351 -20.36 32.98 -7.74
CA VAL A 351 -20.92 32.13 -6.69
C VAL A 351 -20.25 32.62 -5.41
N ASN A 352 -21.07 33.05 -4.43
CA ASN A 352 -20.51 33.53 -3.18
C ASN A 352 -19.79 32.38 -2.53
N ALA A 353 -18.46 32.41 -2.50
CA ALA A 353 -17.61 31.38 -1.92
C ALA A 353 -18.03 31.02 -0.48
N ASP A 354 -18.62 31.98 0.26
CA ASP A 354 -19.15 31.75 1.61
C ASP A 354 -20.44 30.92 1.59
N SER A 355 -21.29 31.07 0.56
CA SER A 355 -22.50 30.24 0.42
C SER A 355 -22.16 28.83 -0.02
N LEU A 356 -21.19 28.68 -0.89
CA LEU A 356 -20.66 27.40 -1.32
C LEU A 356 -19.96 26.69 -0.14
N TYR A 357 -19.10 27.38 0.59
CA TYR A 357 -18.45 26.87 1.81
C TYR A 357 -19.45 26.41 2.87
N ARG A 358 -20.53 27.19 3.11
CA ARG A 358 -21.56 26.79 4.06
C ARG A 358 -22.40 25.61 3.58
N ALA A 359 -22.68 25.52 2.29
CA ALA A 359 -23.35 24.36 1.72
C ALA A 359 -22.49 23.09 1.91
N ILE A 360 -21.19 23.20 1.65
CA ILE A 360 -20.24 22.09 1.74
C ILE A 360 -19.93 21.74 3.20
N SER A 361 -19.75 22.73 4.08
CA SER A 361 -19.49 22.47 5.49
C SER A 361 -20.64 21.72 6.18
N SER A 362 -21.85 21.74 5.61
CA SER A 362 -22.96 20.90 6.07
C SER A 362 -22.84 19.44 5.61
N TYR A 363 -21.91 19.12 4.72
CA TYR A 363 -21.65 17.76 4.22
C TYR A 363 -20.46 17.07 4.88
N TYR A 364 -19.60 17.79 5.62
CA TYR A 364 -18.36 17.24 6.19
C TYR A 364 -18.53 16.22 7.30
N SER A 365 -19.70 16.10 7.87
CA SER A 365 -20.02 15.04 8.81
C SER A 365 -21.53 14.81 8.83
N ILE A 366 -21.93 13.57 8.83
CA ILE A 366 -23.32 13.18 9.03
C ILE A 366 -23.45 12.68 10.46
N SER A 367 -24.36 13.29 11.22
CA SER A 367 -24.74 12.77 12.54
C SER A 367 -26.13 12.18 12.49
N ILE A 368 -26.25 10.90 12.84
CA ILE A 368 -27.51 10.17 12.93
C ILE A 368 -27.69 9.72 14.37
N ASN A 369 -28.78 10.17 15.02
CA ASN A 369 -29.09 9.84 16.41
C ASN A 369 -27.94 10.13 17.40
N GLY A 370 -27.14 11.16 17.12
CA GLY A 370 -26.01 11.58 17.97
C GLY A 370 -24.68 10.87 17.68
N ILE A 371 -24.65 9.94 16.73
CA ILE A 371 -23.42 9.29 16.26
C ILE A 371 -22.96 9.97 14.98
N THR A 372 -21.72 10.41 14.94
CA THR A 372 -21.09 11.03 13.78
C THR A 372 -20.47 9.96 12.90
N PHE A 373 -20.65 10.08 11.58
CA PHE A 373 -20.02 9.24 10.58
C PHE A 373 -19.00 10.08 9.81
N ASP A 374 -17.73 9.66 9.82
CA ASP A 374 -16.66 10.27 9.06
C ASP A 374 -15.79 9.21 8.37
N THR A 375 -15.29 8.23 9.09
CA THR A 375 -14.53 7.11 8.50
C THR A 375 -15.46 6.18 7.74
N TYR A 376 -15.15 5.92 6.48
CA TYR A 376 -15.89 4.99 5.64
C TYR A 376 -14.95 4.17 4.75
N ALA A 377 -15.45 3.02 4.30
CA ALA A 377 -14.83 2.26 3.24
C ALA A 377 -15.87 1.84 2.20
N CYS A 378 -15.43 1.53 0.99
CA CYS A 378 -16.33 1.00 -0.03
C CYS A 378 -15.66 -0.08 -0.89
N SER A 379 -16.50 -0.98 -1.43
CA SER A 379 -16.07 -2.04 -2.34
C SER A 379 -17.17 -2.41 -3.32
N ASN A 380 -16.78 -3.04 -4.42
CA ASN A 380 -17.67 -3.45 -5.50
C ASN A 380 -18.22 -4.87 -5.34
N GLU A 381 -19.39 -5.11 -5.94
CA GLU A 381 -20.03 -6.41 -5.97
C GLU A 381 -19.29 -7.43 -6.82
N SER A 382 -18.83 -7.04 -8.02
CA SER A 382 -18.59 -8.03 -9.08
C SER A 382 -17.38 -7.72 -9.96
N TYR A 383 -16.91 -8.76 -10.60
CA TYR A 383 -15.90 -8.75 -11.64
C TYR A 383 -16.40 -9.42 -12.91
N VAL A 384 -16.15 -8.83 -14.07
CA VAL A 384 -16.56 -9.40 -15.35
C VAL A 384 -15.34 -9.96 -16.10
N TYR A 385 -15.37 -11.25 -16.37
CA TYR A 385 -14.34 -11.92 -17.16
C TYR A 385 -14.95 -12.80 -18.26
N ASN A 386 -14.49 -12.64 -19.48
CA ASN A 386 -15.03 -13.36 -20.64
C ASN A 386 -16.56 -13.29 -20.75
N LYS A 387 -17.14 -12.11 -20.53
CA LYS A 387 -18.60 -11.85 -20.54
C LYS A 387 -19.39 -12.60 -19.46
N LYS A 388 -18.73 -13.13 -18.44
CA LYS A 388 -19.36 -13.72 -17.27
C LYS A 388 -19.12 -12.83 -16.08
N THR A 389 -20.15 -12.58 -15.31
CA THR A 389 -20.07 -11.86 -14.04
C THR A 389 -19.75 -12.87 -12.93
N PHE A 390 -18.76 -12.54 -12.13
CA PHE A 390 -18.35 -13.28 -10.93
C PHE A 390 -18.49 -12.37 -9.74
N LEU A 391 -18.97 -12.91 -8.63
CA LEU A 391 -19.02 -12.21 -7.37
C LEU A 391 -17.59 -12.05 -6.84
N MET A 392 -17.26 -10.85 -6.36
CA MET A 392 -16.03 -10.61 -5.62
C MET A 392 -16.07 -11.32 -4.27
N GLY A 393 -14.92 -11.75 -3.78
CA GLY A 393 -14.78 -12.36 -2.47
C GLY A 393 -14.72 -11.33 -1.35
N ILE A 394 -14.29 -11.80 -0.19
CA ILE A 394 -14.21 -10.99 1.02
C ILE A 394 -12.92 -10.16 1.12
N GLY A 395 -11.94 -10.41 0.26
CA GLY A 395 -10.58 -9.87 0.43
C GLY A 395 -10.53 -8.36 0.39
N THR A 396 -11.21 -7.70 -0.57
CA THR A 396 -11.29 -6.25 -0.60
C THR A 396 -12.06 -5.71 0.62
N ILE A 397 -13.12 -6.39 1.07
CA ILE A 397 -13.83 -5.99 2.30
C ILE A 397 -12.88 -6.07 3.51
N CYS A 398 -12.10 -7.14 3.62
CA CYS A 398 -11.15 -7.31 4.72
C CYS A 398 -10.03 -6.26 4.65
N HIS A 399 -9.50 -5.97 3.46
CA HIS A 399 -8.48 -4.96 3.22
C HIS A 399 -8.97 -3.56 3.66
N GLU A 400 -10.04 -3.06 3.03
CA GLU A 400 -10.57 -1.72 3.30
C GLU A 400 -11.06 -1.57 4.75
N PHE A 401 -11.63 -2.63 5.33
CA PHE A 401 -12.02 -2.60 6.73
C PHE A 401 -10.81 -2.59 7.68
N SER A 402 -9.69 -3.15 7.28
CA SER A 402 -8.46 -3.19 8.09
C SER A 402 -7.85 -1.81 8.30
N HIS A 403 -8.12 -0.85 7.41
CA HIS A 403 -7.69 0.53 7.60
C HIS A 403 -8.33 1.16 8.84
N CYS A 404 -9.57 0.81 9.20
CA CYS A 404 -10.16 1.29 10.46
C CYS A 404 -9.48 0.69 11.70
N LEU A 405 -8.73 -0.41 11.56
CA LEU A 405 -7.88 -0.96 12.60
C LEU A 405 -6.52 -0.23 12.69
N GLY A 406 -6.28 0.76 11.82
CA GLY A 406 -5.07 1.57 11.80
C GLY A 406 -3.94 1.02 10.94
N PHE A 407 -4.21 0.08 10.05
CA PHE A 407 -3.22 -0.44 9.12
C PHE A 407 -3.18 0.38 7.83
N PRO A 408 -2.02 0.92 7.43
CA PRO A 408 -1.84 1.51 6.11
C PRO A 408 -1.70 0.43 5.03
N ASP A 409 -1.62 0.83 3.78
CA ASP A 409 -1.23 -0.04 2.69
C ASP A 409 0.23 -0.45 2.80
N PHE A 410 0.50 -1.74 2.60
CA PHE A 410 1.85 -2.29 2.58
C PHE A 410 2.34 -2.62 1.16
N TYR A 411 1.58 -2.23 0.14
CA TYR A 411 2.12 -2.12 -1.22
C TYR A 411 2.79 -0.75 -1.42
N ASP A 412 3.66 -0.65 -2.43
CA ASP A 412 4.18 0.65 -2.84
C ASP A 412 3.17 1.37 -3.72
N THR A 413 2.58 2.44 -3.21
CA THR A 413 1.60 3.28 -3.93
C THR A 413 2.16 3.89 -5.22
N THR A 414 3.49 3.96 -5.36
CA THR A 414 4.17 4.39 -6.61
C THR A 414 4.43 3.25 -7.59
N GLY A 415 4.21 2.00 -7.19
CA GLY A 415 4.42 0.81 -8.00
C GLY A 415 5.88 0.52 -8.38
N SER A 416 6.84 1.08 -7.64
CA SER A 416 8.29 0.96 -7.92
C SER A 416 8.97 -0.14 -7.10
N ASN A 417 8.37 -0.55 -5.98
CA ASN A 417 8.91 -1.51 -5.03
C ASN A 417 7.96 -2.71 -4.83
N TYR A 418 8.48 -3.76 -4.21
CA TYR A 418 7.75 -5.01 -4.01
C TYR A 418 6.61 -4.87 -2.97
N GLY A 419 6.87 -4.18 -1.85
CA GLY A 419 5.95 -4.14 -0.72
C GLY A 419 5.90 -5.49 0.02
N MET A 420 4.69 -5.96 0.33
CA MET A 420 4.42 -7.26 0.96
C MET A 420 3.85 -8.29 -0.03
N GLY A 421 3.47 -7.86 -1.24
CA GLY A 421 2.99 -8.72 -2.32
C GLY A 421 1.76 -9.55 -1.93
N TYR A 422 1.76 -10.81 -2.33
CA TYR A 422 0.65 -11.73 -2.04
C TYR A 422 0.71 -12.37 -0.64
N TYR A 423 1.68 -12.00 0.20
CA TYR A 423 1.79 -12.50 1.57
C TYR A 423 0.93 -11.74 2.58
N ASP A 424 0.36 -10.61 2.19
CA ASP A 424 -0.35 -9.72 3.08
C ASP A 424 -1.68 -9.22 2.50
N VAL A 425 -2.74 -9.16 3.34
CA VAL A 425 -4.04 -8.63 2.95
C VAL A 425 -3.98 -7.12 2.68
N MET A 426 -3.07 -6.38 3.33
CA MET A 426 -2.84 -4.94 3.09
C MET A 426 -2.00 -4.68 1.83
N ASP A 427 -1.79 -5.70 1.01
CA ASP A 427 -1.23 -5.65 -0.35
C ASP A 427 -2.05 -6.59 -1.26
N ALA A 428 -1.47 -7.08 -2.33
CA ALA A 428 -2.09 -7.94 -3.34
C ALA A 428 -2.65 -9.26 -2.77
N GLY A 429 -2.27 -9.66 -1.56
CA GLY A 429 -2.85 -10.78 -0.83
C GLY A 429 -4.36 -10.67 -0.58
N SER A 430 -4.93 -9.47 -0.66
CA SER A 430 -6.39 -9.25 -0.66
C SER A 430 -7.10 -9.94 -1.83
N TYR A 431 -6.43 -10.13 -2.95
CA TYR A 431 -6.98 -10.83 -4.12
C TYR A 431 -6.80 -12.35 -4.10
N ASN A 432 -6.13 -12.92 -3.10
CA ASN A 432 -5.85 -14.34 -3.03
C ASN A 432 -7.13 -15.21 -3.10
N GLY A 433 -6.99 -16.41 -3.66
CA GLY A 433 -8.07 -17.35 -3.84
C GLY A 433 -8.38 -17.67 -5.30
N PRO A 434 -9.44 -18.44 -5.56
CA PRO A 434 -9.82 -18.84 -6.91
C PRO A 434 -10.06 -17.64 -7.83
N MET A 435 -9.43 -17.66 -8.99
CA MET A 435 -9.49 -16.59 -10.00
C MET A 435 -8.99 -15.22 -9.51
N MET A 436 -8.25 -15.15 -8.41
CA MET A 436 -7.81 -13.89 -7.79
C MET A 436 -9.00 -12.95 -7.49
N LEU A 437 -10.09 -13.49 -6.96
CA LEU A 437 -11.29 -12.75 -6.62
C LEU A 437 -11.41 -12.45 -5.11
N GLY A 438 -10.35 -12.73 -4.32
CA GLY A 438 -10.32 -12.41 -2.90
C GLY A 438 -11.18 -13.32 -2.02
N TRP A 439 -11.44 -14.56 -2.43
CA TRP A 439 -12.21 -15.49 -1.62
C TRP A 439 -11.44 -16.13 -0.47
N VAL A 440 -10.11 -16.09 -0.51
CA VAL A 440 -9.22 -16.57 0.55
C VAL A 440 -8.07 -15.57 0.67
N PRO A 441 -8.33 -14.35 1.18
CA PRO A 441 -7.27 -13.35 1.35
C PRO A 441 -6.17 -13.87 2.27
N ALA A 442 -4.95 -13.37 2.09
CA ALA A 442 -3.82 -13.69 2.96
C ALA A 442 -4.14 -13.32 4.42
N GLY A 443 -3.66 -14.11 5.36
CA GLY A 443 -3.73 -13.75 6.78
C GLY A 443 -2.83 -12.56 7.08
N TYR A 444 -3.17 -11.83 8.15
CA TYR A 444 -2.30 -10.80 8.71
C TYR A 444 -0.94 -11.36 9.08
N THR A 445 0.09 -10.55 8.89
CA THR A 445 1.42 -10.82 9.42
C THR A 445 1.46 -10.70 10.95
N SER A 446 2.58 -11.06 11.53
CA SER A 446 2.82 -10.86 12.96
C SER A 446 2.86 -9.37 13.34
N TYR A 447 3.23 -8.50 12.39
CA TYR A 447 3.24 -7.04 12.59
C TYR A 447 1.83 -6.51 12.89
N GLU A 448 0.87 -6.83 12.04
CA GLU A 448 -0.52 -6.37 12.18
C GLU A 448 -1.18 -6.99 13.41
N ARG A 449 -0.98 -8.30 13.64
CA ARG A 449 -1.54 -8.98 14.81
C ARG A 449 -1.01 -8.41 16.12
N HIS A 450 0.27 -8.01 16.16
CA HIS A 450 0.84 -7.32 17.31
C HIS A 450 0.27 -5.92 17.48
N THR A 451 0.20 -5.16 16.39
CA THR A 451 -0.34 -3.78 16.39
C THR A 451 -1.81 -3.74 16.84
N ALA A 452 -2.62 -4.74 16.45
CA ALA A 452 -4.00 -4.90 16.92
C ALA A 452 -4.10 -5.42 18.37
N GLY A 453 -2.98 -5.81 18.99
CA GLY A 453 -2.94 -6.33 20.36
C GLY A 453 -3.38 -7.79 20.49
N TRP A 454 -3.32 -8.56 19.41
CA TRP A 454 -3.70 -9.99 19.40
C TRP A 454 -2.52 -10.94 19.59
N LEU A 455 -1.29 -10.46 19.40
CA LEU A 455 -0.06 -11.20 19.52
C LEU A 455 1.01 -10.36 20.22
N ASP A 456 1.79 -11.00 21.10
CA ASP A 456 3.00 -10.40 21.66
C ASP A 456 4.23 -11.08 21.05
N TYR A 457 5.25 -10.30 20.69
CA TYR A 457 6.49 -10.86 20.18
C TYR A 457 7.27 -11.59 21.28
N SER A 458 7.86 -12.70 20.89
CA SER A 458 8.82 -13.42 21.72
C SER A 458 10.25 -13.00 21.39
N THR A 459 11.13 -12.98 22.39
CA THR A 459 12.57 -12.76 22.21
C THR A 459 13.29 -14.09 22.05
N LEU A 460 14.37 -14.09 21.28
CA LEU A 460 15.24 -15.24 21.09
C LEU A 460 16.28 -15.32 22.21
N ASN A 461 16.57 -16.53 22.67
CA ASN A 461 17.68 -16.79 23.58
C ASN A 461 18.91 -17.29 22.80
N ASP A 462 20.09 -16.81 23.22
CA ASP A 462 21.35 -17.17 22.58
C ASP A 462 21.60 -18.68 22.58
N ASN A 463 22.20 -19.18 21.51
CA ASN A 463 22.57 -20.58 21.32
C ASN A 463 21.39 -21.56 21.48
N THR A 464 20.22 -21.16 21.06
CA THR A 464 19.01 -21.97 21.19
C THR A 464 18.54 -22.49 19.83
N GLU A 465 18.21 -23.76 19.75
CA GLU A 465 17.40 -24.30 18.66
C GLU A 465 15.94 -23.92 18.93
N VAL A 466 15.33 -23.27 17.95
CA VAL A 466 13.96 -22.76 18.02
C VAL A 466 13.07 -23.61 17.15
N SER A 467 11.89 -23.97 17.65
CA SER A 467 10.80 -24.53 16.85
C SER A 467 9.64 -23.55 16.84
N LEU A 468 9.26 -23.10 15.64
CA LEU A 468 8.23 -22.08 15.42
C LEU A 468 7.06 -22.72 14.66
N SER A 469 5.92 -22.82 15.32
CA SER A 469 4.68 -23.32 14.72
C SER A 469 4.08 -22.31 13.75
N PRO A 470 3.23 -22.75 12.78
CA PRO A 470 2.57 -21.85 11.85
C PRO A 470 1.80 -20.73 12.56
N LEU A 471 1.96 -19.49 12.07
CA LEU A 471 1.37 -18.29 12.67
C LEU A 471 -0.17 -18.38 12.77
N ASN A 472 -0.83 -19.04 11.82
CA ASN A 472 -2.28 -19.23 11.87
C ASN A 472 -2.74 -20.22 12.96
N ASN A 473 -1.85 -21.06 13.46
CA ASN A 473 -2.17 -22.07 14.49
C ASN A 473 -1.83 -21.60 15.90
N GLN A 474 -0.81 -20.73 16.01
CA GLN A 474 -0.29 -20.29 17.29
C GLN A 474 0.15 -18.82 17.22
N ALA A 475 -0.27 -18.03 18.20
CA ALA A 475 0.11 -16.61 18.34
C ALA A 475 1.58 -16.47 18.77
N THR A 476 2.52 -16.86 17.90
CA THR A 476 3.95 -16.81 18.17
C THR A 476 4.71 -16.28 16.98
N ALA A 477 5.47 -15.22 17.21
CA ALA A 477 6.45 -14.66 16.30
C ALA A 477 7.64 -14.14 17.11
N TYR A 478 8.81 -14.12 16.51
CA TYR A 478 10.02 -13.61 17.18
C TYR A 478 10.43 -12.28 16.61
N ILE A 479 10.96 -11.42 17.49
CA ILE A 479 11.58 -10.14 17.13
C ILE A 479 13.08 -10.20 17.32
N ILE A 480 13.82 -9.68 16.35
CA ILE A 480 15.27 -9.42 16.43
C ILE A 480 15.45 -7.92 16.28
N PRO A 481 15.71 -7.17 17.37
CA PRO A 481 15.83 -5.72 17.33
C PRO A 481 17.16 -5.26 16.74
N ASN A 482 17.18 -4.06 16.14
CA ASN A 482 18.39 -3.27 16.00
C ASN A 482 18.70 -2.62 17.36
N GLU A 483 19.74 -3.06 18.04
CA GLU A 483 20.11 -2.56 19.38
C GLU A 483 20.53 -1.07 19.37
N GLY A 484 20.84 -0.51 18.20
CA GLY A 484 21.20 0.90 18.01
C GLY A 484 20.03 1.81 17.67
N TYR A 485 18.89 1.25 17.22
CA TYR A 485 17.72 2.02 16.80
C TYR A 485 16.42 1.24 17.01
N GLU A 486 15.64 1.65 18.01
CA GLU A 486 14.49 0.89 18.51
C GLU A 486 13.33 0.67 17.52
N ASN A 487 13.21 1.52 16.49
CA ASN A 487 12.15 1.41 15.50
C ASN A 487 12.49 0.44 14.34
N GLU A 488 13.74 -0.05 14.27
CA GLU A 488 14.16 -0.99 13.25
C GLU A 488 14.40 -2.38 13.84
N TYR A 489 13.79 -3.39 13.23
CA TYR A 489 13.88 -4.77 13.69
C TYR A 489 13.48 -5.76 12.60
N LEU A 490 13.85 -7.01 12.78
CA LEU A 490 13.31 -8.12 11.99
C LEU A 490 12.23 -8.85 12.78
N LEU A 491 11.20 -9.32 12.06
CA LEU A 491 10.20 -10.24 12.57
C LEU A 491 10.34 -11.59 11.89
N LEU A 492 10.26 -12.65 12.68
CA LEU A 492 10.33 -14.02 12.21
C LEU A 492 8.97 -14.69 12.44
N GLU A 493 8.33 -15.12 11.37
CA GLU A 493 7.03 -15.79 11.41
C GLU A 493 7.00 -17.01 10.49
N ASN A 494 6.30 -18.05 10.91
CA ASN A 494 6.12 -19.25 10.10
C ASN A 494 4.81 -19.16 9.32
N ARG A 495 4.90 -19.06 8.01
CA ARG A 495 3.74 -19.05 7.09
C ARG A 495 3.63 -20.42 6.40
N GLN A 496 2.45 -21.00 6.43
CA GLN A 496 2.17 -22.28 5.78
C GLN A 496 0.94 -22.13 4.89
N GLN A 497 0.93 -22.79 3.72
CA GLN A 497 -0.19 -22.74 2.77
C GLN A 497 -1.42 -23.51 3.29
N THR A 498 -1.95 -23.07 4.43
CA THR A 498 -3.12 -23.64 5.12
C THR A 498 -4.06 -22.54 5.60
N GLY A 499 -5.35 -22.86 5.75
CA GLY A 499 -6.35 -21.90 6.19
C GLY A 499 -6.40 -20.67 5.26
N TRP A 500 -6.33 -19.48 5.82
CA TRP A 500 -6.34 -18.23 5.05
C TRP A 500 -5.07 -18.03 4.19
N ASP A 501 -3.97 -18.66 4.56
CA ASP A 501 -2.72 -18.63 3.80
C ASP A 501 -2.63 -19.69 2.69
N THR A 502 -3.72 -20.42 2.38
CA THR A 502 -3.71 -21.48 1.36
C THR A 502 -3.18 -21.00 -0.01
N TYR A 503 -3.35 -19.73 -0.32
CA TYR A 503 -2.99 -19.14 -1.61
C TYR A 503 -1.82 -18.15 -1.56
N ILE A 504 -1.07 -18.05 -0.46
CA ILE A 504 0.19 -17.30 -0.46
C ILE A 504 1.22 -17.99 -1.37
N PRO A 505 2.19 -17.26 -1.93
CA PRO A 505 3.13 -17.79 -2.93
C PRO A 505 3.97 -18.95 -2.43
N GLY A 506 4.66 -18.78 -1.31
CA GLY A 506 5.56 -19.76 -0.71
C GLY A 506 5.16 -20.11 0.72
N LYS A 507 5.84 -21.09 1.29
CA LYS A 507 5.65 -21.53 2.68
C LYS A 507 7.00 -21.74 3.36
N GLY A 508 7.11 -21.34 4.63
CA GLY A 508 8.35 -21.42 5.38
C GLY A 508 8.45 -20.32 6.42
N LEU A 509 9.67 -20.03 6.85
CA LEU A 509 9.97 -18.85 7.66
C LEU A 509 9.93 -17.61 6.76
N LEU A 510 8.97 -16.73 7.02
CA LEU A 510 8.93 -15.39 6.43
C LEU A 510 9.68 -14.44 7.37
N VAL A 511 10.59 -13.66 6.83
CA VAL A 511 11.35 -12.67 7.58
C VAL A 511 10.95 -11.29 7.10
N LEU A 512 10.39 -10.49 8.00
CA LEU A 512 10.01 -9.11 7.70
C LEU A 512 11.08 -8.16 8.22
N HIS A 513 11.44 -7.17 7.43
CA HIS A 513 12.26 -6.04 7.85
C HIS A 513 11.34 -4.85 8.11
N VAL A 514 11.29 -4.42 9.34
CA VAL A 514 10.49 -3.28 9.80
C VAL A 514 11.44 -2.15 10.18
N ASP A 515 11.22 -0.97 9.62
CA ASP A 515 11.79 0.30 10.04
C ASP A 515 10.65 1.31 10.23
N TYR A 516 10.06 1.30 11.42
CA TYR A 516 8.86 2.09 11.69
C TYR A 516 9.15 3.58 11.62
N ASP A 517 8.57 4.25 10.65
CA ASP A 517 8.50 5.70 10.53
C ASP A 517 7.06 6.18 10.66
N LYS A 518 6.81 7.00 11.68
CA LYS A 518 5.46 7.48 11.97
C LYS A 518 4.85 8.28 10.81
N ASP A 519 5.65 9.09 10.13
CA ASP A 519 5.15 9.93 9.03
C ASP A 519 4.83 9.06 7.81
N ALA A 520 5.60 7.97 7.55
CA ALA A 520 5.31 7.00 6.50
C ALA A 520 3.97 6.29 6.74
N TRP A 521 3.71 5.85 7.97
CA TRP A 521 2.44 5.22 8.35
C TRP A 521 1.26 6.18 8.27
N GLU A 522 1.41 7.39 8.80
CA GLU A 522 0.36 8.41 8.79
C GLU A 522 0.07 8.97 7.38
N ASN A 523 0.99 8.85 6.45
CA ASN A 523 0.81 9.32 5.07
C ASN A 523 0.57 8.20 4.06
N ASN A 524 0.35 6.97 4.51
CA ASN A 524 0.14 5.79 3.66
C ASN A 524 1.25 5.59 2.60
N THR A 525 2.52 5.83 2.99
CA THR A 525 3.69 5.77 2.11
C THR A 525 4.74 4.76 2.61
N VAL A 526 4.32 3.74 3.36
CA VAL A 526 5.20 2.79 4.07
C VAL A 526 6.27 2.20 3.17
N ASN A 527 5.93 1.80 1.95
CA ASN A 527 6.85 1.17 1.02
C ASN A 527 7.19 2.01 -0.21
N SER A 528 6.82 3.30 -0.20
CA SER A 528 7.14 4.25 -1.27
C SER A 528 8.52 4.86 -1.09
N THR A 529 9.41 4.69 -2.06
CA THR A 529 10.82 5.13 -2.00
C THR A 529 11.14 6.30 -2.94
N THR A 530 10.13 6.90 -3.58
CA THR A 530 10.34 8.01 -4.50
C THR A 530 10.35 9.35 -3.77
N GLU A 531 11.44 10.12 -3.91
CA GLU A 531 11.47 11.50 -3.45
C GLU A 531 10.48 12.36 -4.24
N THR A 532 9.51 12.97 -3.57
CA THR A 532 8.70 14.02 -4.17
C THR A 532 9.40 15.36 -4.04
N THR A 533 9.85 15.91 -5.15
CA THR A 533 10.18 17.33 -5.21
C THR A 533 8.86 18.09 -5.05
N THR A 534 8.76 18.88 -3.98
CA THR A 534 7.67 19.82 -3.77
C THR A 534 7.55 20.76 -4.95
N SER A 535 6.63 20.50 -5.87
CA SER A 535 6.20 21.52 -6.80
C SER A 535 5.27 22.47 -6.07
N SER A 536 5.30 23.73 -6.45
CA SER A 536 4.53 24.83 -5.84
C SER A 536 3.00 24.74 -6.03
N VAL A 537 2.49 23.62 -6.50
CA VAL A 537 1.06 23.26 -6.56
C VAL A 537 0.83 22.16 -5.52
N SER A 538 0.56 22.57 -4.33
CA SER A 538 0.93 21.95 -3.06
C SER A 538 -0.11 21.01 -2.45
N TRP A 539 -1.04 20.45 -3.19
CA TRP A 539 -2.05 19.58 -2.61
C TRP A 539 -1.77 18.07 -2.85
N LYS A 540 -0.75 17.73 -3.66
CA LYS A 540 -0.16 16.40 -3.73
C LYS A 540 1.19 16.40 -3.02
N LYS A 541 1.21 16.46 -1.71
CA LYS A 541 2.42 16.24 -0.95
C LYS A 541 2.52 14.75 -0.62
N GLN A 542 3.07 13.99 -1.54
CA GLN A 542 3.64 12.70 -1.20
C GLN A 542 4.92 12.98 -0.41
N GLN A 543 4.95 12.61 0.85
CA GLN A 543 6.14 12.72 1.68
C GLN A 543 6.95 11.46 1.46
N THR A 544 8.13 11.58 0.92
CA THR A 544 9.07 10.48 0.80
C THR A 544 9.79 10.30 2.09
N THR A 545 9.85 9.10 2.49
CA THR A 545 10.77 8.59 3.48
C THR A 545 12.09 8.20 2.80
N GLU A 546 13.13 8.08 3.55
CA GLU A 546 14.56 8.04 3.22
C GLU A 546 15.05 7.00 2.19
N GLY A 547 14.29 6.73 1.13
CA GLY A 547 14.79 5.94 -0.01
C GLY A 547 14.85 4.42 0.18
N HIS A 548 14.17 3.86 1.19
CA HIS A 548 13.98 2.42 1.41
C HIS A 548 12.52 2.10 1.80
N GLN A 549 12.14 0.82 1.69
CA GLN A 549 10.85 0.32 2.15
C GLN A 549 10.87 0.15 3.67
N HIS A 550 9.77 0.48 4.35
CA HIS A 550 9.68 0.47 5.82
C HIS A 550 9.07 -0.79 6.41
N LEU A 551 8.34 -1.56 5.61
CA LEU A 551 7.84 -2.90 5.97
C LEU A 551 7.88 -3.79 4.72
N THR A 552 8.86 -4.65 4.65
CA THR A 552 9.05 -5.54 3.48
C THR A 552 9.60 -6.90 3.88
N ILE A 553 9.63 -7.81 2.92
CA ILE A 553 10.15 -9.17 3.08
C ILE A 553 11.66 -9.18 2.80
N ILE A 554 12.43 -9.90 3.59
CA ILE A 554 13.79 -10.31 3.21
C ILE A 554 13.68 -11.61 2.40
N HIS A 555 13.66 -11.49 1.08
CA HIS A 555 13.46 -12.57 0.13
C HIS A 555 14.58 -13.61 0.20
N ALA A 556 14.25 -14.86 0.55
CA ALA A 556 15.27 -15.90 0.78
C ALA A 556 16.09 -16.25 -0.46
N ASP A 557 15.57 -16.00 -1.67
CA ASP A 557 16.29 -16.15 -2.94
C ASP A 557 17.07 -14.88 -3.37
N ASN A 558 16.96 -13.79 -2.60
CA ASN A 558 17.56 -12.48 -2.86
C ASN A 558 17.04 -11.83 -4.17
N ASP A 559 15.77 -12.05 -4.51
CA ASP A 559 15.12 -11.49 -5.69
C ASP A 559 13.85 -10.70 -5.28
N ASP A 560 13.98 -9.39 -5.08
CA ASP A 560 12.95 -8.43 -4.72
C ASP A 560 12.29 -7.78 -5.95
N ALA A 561 12.51 -8.30 -7.14
CA ALA A 561 12.01 -7.71 -8.37
C ALA A 561 10.49 -7.84 -8.47
N ILE A 562 9.81 -6.71 -8.66
CA ILE A 562 8.37 -6.70 -8.93
C ILE A 562 8.10 -7.40 -10.26
N ARG A 563 7.24 -8.42 -10.24
CA ARG A 563 6.82 -9.14 -11.43
C ARG A 563 5.30 -9.25 -11.46
N TYR A 564 4.72 -8.68 -12.49
CA TYR A 564 3.29 -8.74 -12.73
C TYR A 564 2.98 -9.84 -13.75
N TYR A 565 2.36 -10.93 -13.31
CA TYR A 565 2.01 -12.06 -14.17
C TYR A 565 0.49 -12.31 -14.22
N SER A 566 0.03 -12.79 -15.37
CA SER A 566 -1.40 -13.09 -15.57
C SER A 566 -1.80 -14.37 -14.84
N ASN A 567 -2.61 -14.27 -13.82
CA ASN A 567 -3.30 -15.38 -13.15
C ASN A 567 -2.43 -16.45 -12.48
N VAL A 568 -1.15 -16.24 -12.38
CA VAL A 568 -0.22 -17.14 -11.69
C VAL A 568 0.66 -16.27 -10.82
N ILE A 569 0.73 -16.57 -9.56
CA ILE A 569 1.75 -16.07 -8.65
C ILE A 569 3.09 -16.30 -9.34
N ASP A 570 3.95 -15.30 -9.38
CA ASP A 570 5.26 -15.43 -10.01
C ASP A 570 6.01 -16.62 -9.39
N SER A 571 6.63 -17.41 -10.23
CA SER A 571 7.39 -18.55 -9.77
C SER A 571 8.58 -18.17 -8.86
N SER A 572 9.05 -16.91 -8.87
CA SER A 572 10.09 -16.44 -7.95
C SER A 572 9.54 -16.18 -6.55
N GLU A 573 8.33 -15.66 -6.39
CA GLU A 573 7.72 -15.39 -5.09
C GLU A 573 7.55 -16.64 -4.21
N ILE A 574 7.51 -17.82 -4.81
CA ILE A 574 7.48 -19.08 -4.06
C ILE A 574 8.78 -19.36 -3.29
N TYR A 575 9.84 -18.59 -3.55
CA TYR A 575 11.18 -18.74 -2.96
C TYR A 575 11.51 -17.64 -1.95
N ASP A 576 10.56 -16.78 -1.60
CA ASP A 576 10.74 -15.67 -0.65
C ASP A 576 10.89 -16.16 0.79
N THR A 577 10.37 -17.33 1.09
CA THR A 577 10.44 -17.93 2.44
C THR A 577 11.66 -18.84 2.62
N TYR A 578 12.19 -18.90 3.84
CA TYR A 578 13.27 -19.82 4.21
C TYR A 578 12.70 -21.17 4.68
N PRO A 579 13.42 -22.30 4.42
CA PRO A 579 14.60 -22.39 3.58
C PRO A 579 14.25 -22.23 2.09
N TYR A 580 15.10 -21.52 1.34
CA TYR A 580 14.98 -21.46 -0.11
C TYR A 580 15.44 -22.77 -0.75
N VAL A 581 14.54 -23.49 -1.39
CA VAL A 581 14.77 -24.84 -1.93
C VAL A 581 14.39 -24.91 -3.40
N VAL A 582 15.31 -25.35 -4.26
CA VAL A 582 15.06 -25.59 -5.68
C VAL A 582 15.38 -27.04 -6.02
N ASN A 583 14.42 -27.74 -6.63
CA ASN A 583 14.59 -29.16 -7.01
C ASN A 583 15.11 -30.04 -5.85
N ASN A 584 14.51 -29.93 -4.67
CA ASN A 584 14.90 -30.61 -3.44
C ASN A 584 16.34 -30.33 -2.99
N THR A 585 16.93 -29.23 -3.43
CA THR A 585 18.25 -28.79 -3.01
C THR A 585 18.11 -27.46 -2.27
N VAL A 586 18.54 -27.43 -1.01
CA VAL A 586 18.60 -26.20 -0.23
C VAL A 586 19.61 -25.26 -0.89
N ARG A 587 19.17 -24.04 -1.19
CA ARG A 587 19.97 -22.97 -1.76
C ARG A 587 20.34 -21.94 -0.72
N ASN A 588 19.40 -21.68 0.21
CA ASN A 588 19.62 -20.77 1.32
C ASN A 588 18.78 -21.23 2.52
N ASP A 589 19.42 -21.48 3.65
CA ASP A 589 18.82 -21.86 4.92
C ASP A 589 19.30 -21.00 6.09
N SER A 590 19.77 -19.78 5.75
CA SER A 590 20.33 -18.88 6.76
C SER A 590 20.15 -17.42 6.37
N LEU A 591 19.99 -16.58 7.40
CA LEU A 591 20.07 -15.13 7.29
C LEU A 591 21.10 -14.63 8.30
N THR A 592 22.21 -14.10 7.78
CA THR A 592 23.35 -13.61 8.53
C THR A 592 23.81 -12.28 7.94
N ASP A 593 24.73 -11.58 8.60
CA ASP A 593 25.33 -10.35 8.05
C ASP A 593 26.04 -10.54 6.70
N TYR A 594 26.29 -11.79 6.29
CA TYR A 594 27.09 -12.13 5.09
C TYR A 594 26.43 -13.16 4.17
N SER A 595 25.21 -13.62 4.49
CA SER A 595 24.42 -14.46 3.59
C SER A 595 23.94 -13.65 2.38
N SER A 596 23.27 -14.32 1.44
CA SER A 596 22.63 -13.65 0.31
C SER A 596 21.17 -14.13 0.26
N PRO A 597 20.23 -13.28 0.70
CA PRO A 597 20.41 -11.91 1.22
C PRO A 597 21.19 -11.85 2.53
N ALA A 598 21.69 -10.67 2.88
CA ALA A 598 22.32 -10.39 4.15
C ALA A 598 21.38 -9.59 5.06
N ALA A 599 21.49 -9.78 6.39
CA ALA A 599 20.74 -9.01 7.38
C ALA A 599 21.37 -7.60 7.55
N ILE A 600 21.09 -6.71 6.61
CA ILE A 600 21.58 -5.34 6.58
C ILE A 600 20.51 -4.42 7.13
N LEU A 601 20.93 -3.51 8.01
CA LEU A 601 20.10 -2.49 8.62
C LEU A 601 20.13 -1.19 7.83
N TYR A 602 19.11 -0.36 7.98
CA TYR A 602 19.07 1.01 7.46
C TYR A 602 19.69 2.00 8.44
N HIS A 603 19.56 1.74 9.75
CA HIS A 603 20.16 2.53 10.81
C HIS A 603 21.33 1.78 11.46
N THR A 604 22.29 2.52 11.99
CA THR A 604 23.47 1.91 12.60
C THR A 604 23.13 1.17 13.89
N ASN A 605 23.74 0.00 14.05
CA ASN A 605 23.74 -0.75 15.30
C ASN A 605 24.66 -0.08 16.34
N THR A 606 24.69 -0.59 17.56
CA THR A 606 25.45 -0.04 18.71
C THR A 606 26.97 0.04 18.46
N ASP A 607 27.51 -0.76 17.56
CA ASP A 607 28.92 -0.73 17.15
C ASP A 607 29.22 0.26 16.01
N GLY A 608 28.19 0.97 15.51
CA GLY A 608 28.29 1.90 14.39
C GLY A 608 28.29 1.25 13.01
N SER A 609 28.09 -0.06 12.92
CA SER A 609 27.91 -0.77 11.64
C SER A 609 26.42 -0.84 11.25
N TYR A 610 26.14 -1.20 9.99
CA TYR A 610 24.81 -1.51 9.48
C TYR A 610 24.52 -3.00 9.49
N LEU A 611 25.15 -3.78 10.38
CA LEU A 611 25.01 -5.21 10.50
C LEU A 611 24.17 -5.57 11.72
N LEU A 612 23.27 -6.53 11.56
CA LEU A 612 22.35 -6.93 12.63
C LEU A 612 23.05 -7.73 13.74
N HIS A 613 24.11 -8.46 13.42
CA HIS A 613 24.90 -9.33 14.34
C HIS A 613 24.08 -10.42 15.04
N SER A 614 22.96 -10.79 14.46
CA SER A 614 22.00 -11.72 15.05
C SER A 614 21.64 -12.82 14.04
N PRO A 615 22.60 -13.70 13.69
CA PRO A 615 22.41 -14.69 12.65
C PRO A 615 21.41 -15.77 13.07
N ILE A 616 20.59 -16.16 12.10
CA ILE A 616 19.78 -17.39 12.15
C ILE A 616 20.25 -18.33 11.04
N TYR A 617 20.36 -19.60 11.33
CA TYR A 617 20.86 -20.61 10.40
C TYR A 617 20.29 -22.00 10.65
N ALA A 618 20.62 -22.94 9.75
CA ALA A 618 20.04 -24.29 9.75
C ALA A 618 18.51 -24.28 9.75
N ILE A 619 17.94 -23.34 9.00
CA ILE A 619 16.49 -23.18 8.89
C ILE A 619 15.94 -24.38 8.12
N THR A 620 15.06 -25.15 8.76
CA THR A 620 14.43 -26.34 8.17
C THR A 620 12.93 -26.35 8.39
N GLN A 621 12.20 -26.82 7.38
CA GLN A 621 10.77 -27.09 7.50
C GLN A 621 10.54 -28.55 7.88
N GLN A 622 9.76 -28.76 8.93
CA GLN A 622 9.37 -30.08 9.42
C GLN A 622 8.12 -30.59 8.72
N ASP A 623 7.87 -31.90 8.77
CA ASP A 623 6.70 -32.53 8.12
C ASP A 623 5.36 -32.02 8.68
N ASN A 624 5.32 -31.60 9.95
CA ASN A 624 4.13 -31.01 10.58
C ASN A 624 3.91 -29.53 10.26
N GLY A 625 4.78 -28.94 9.46
CA GLY A 625 4.75 -27.52 9.10
C GLY A 625 5.51 -26.60 10.06
N ASP A 626 6.06 -27.08 11.16
CA ASP A 626 6.92 -26.27 12.02
C ASP A 626 8.22 -25.91 11.29
N ILE A 627 8.76 -24.74 11.61
CA ILE A 627 10.08 -24.31 11.17
C ILE A 627 11.04 -24.43 12.36
N THR A 628 12.18 -25.08 12.14
CA THR A 628 13.26 -25.09 13.14
C THR A 628 14.46 -24.31 12.61
N PHE A 629 15.12 -23.59 13.50
CA PHE A 629 16.35 -22.84 13.20
C PHE A 629 17.20 -22.66 14.45
N VAL A 630 18.46 -22.31 14.26
CA VAL A 630 19.37 -21.96 15.37
C VAL A 630 19.60 -20.45 15.37
N TYR A 631 19.46 -19.84 16.53
CA TYR A 631 19.80 -18.45 16.79
C TYR A 631 21.07 -18.38 17.65
N ASN A 632 22.10 -17.69 17.16
CA ASN A 632 23.37 -17.60 17.87
C ASN A 632 24.10 -16.28 17.62
N PRO A 633 23.74 -15.19 18.29
CA PRO A 633 24.34 -13.88 18.09
C PRO A 633 25.84 -13.81 18.46
N LEU A 634 26.31 -14.70 19.35
CA LEU A 634 27.70 -14.66 19.84
C LEU A 634 28.69 -15.54 19.07
N ASN A 635 28.23 -16.56 18.35
CA ASN A 635 29.09 -17.55 17.68
C ASN A 635 29.04 -17.54 16.14
N GLY A 636 28.19 -16.72 15.53
CA GLY A 636 28.21 -16.49 14.08
C GLY A 636 29.47 -15.75 13.63
N TYR A 637 30.18 -15.14 14.55
CA TYR A 637 31.44 -14.41 14.40
C TYR A 637 32.54 -14.98 15.27
N GLN A 638 33.05 -16.13 14.96
CA GLN A 638 34.49 -16.31 15.18
C GLN A 638 35.20 -15.55 14.08
N GLU A 639 35.58 -14.29 14.35
CA GLU A 639 36.84 -13.83 13.78
C GLU A 639 37.84 -14.94 14.06
N VAL A 640 38.28 -15.65 13.03
CA VAL A 640 39.52 -16.36 13.12
C VAL A 640 40.58 -15.27 13.04
N ILE A 641 40.74 -14.57 14.16
CA ILE A 641 42.00 -13.91 14.49
C ILE A 641 42.93 -15.10 14.81
N GLU A 642 43.53 -15.72 13.80
CA GLU A 642 44.81 -16.35 14.03
C GLU A 642 45.72 -15.23 14.57
N GLU A 643 45.92 -15.20 15.87
CA GLU A 643 47.05 -14.48 16.47
C GLU A 643 48.26 -14.98 15.72
N ALA A 644 48.74 -14.15 14.80
CA ALA A 644 50.05 -14.32 14.23
C ALA A 644 51.03 -14.18 15.38
N THR A 645 51.47 -15.32 15.93
CA THR A 645 52.67 -15.35 16.73
C THR A 645 53.78 -14.70 15.92
N GLU A 646 54.32 -13.61 16.46
CA GLU A 646 55.51 -12.98 15.95
C GLU A 646 56.62 -14.03 15.95
N ASP A 647 56.90 -14.61 14.77
CA ASP A 647 58.22 -15.08 14.37
C ASP A 647 58.18 -15.49 12.90
N GLU A 648 59.18 -14.95 12.16
CA GLU A 648 59.65 -15.25 10.83
C GLU A 648 59.06 -14.48 9.62
N GLU A 649 59.90 -13.53 9.19
CA GLU A 649 59.96 -13.02 7.83
C GLU A 649 60.12 -14.20 6.84
N THR A 650 59.06 -14.54 6.13
CA THR A 650 59.18 -15.19 4.83
C THR A 650 57.99 -14.84 3.95
N ASN A 651 58.27 -14.32 2.78
CA ASN A 651 57.36 -14.18 1.67
C ASN A 651 56.64 -15.51 1.40
N ALA A 652 55.44 -15.69 1.91
CA ALA A 652 54.64 -16.85 1.61
C ALA A 652 53.29 -16.38 1.06
N ILE A 653 53.10 -16.57 -0.23
CA ILE A 653 51.80 -16.80 -0.80
C ILE A 653 51.29 -18.08 -0.15
N THR A 654 50.55 -17.97 0.94
CA THR A 654 49.93 -19.15 1.55
C THR A 654 48.73 -19.53 0.68
N THR A 655 48.98 -20.50 -0.21
CA THR A 655 47.95 -21.21 -0.91
C THR A 655 47.20 -22.01 0.15
N ILE A 656 45.99 -21.54 0.55
CA ILE A 656 45.09 -22.31 1.40
C ILE A 656 44.70 -23.57 0.62
N LYS A 657 45.32 -24.71 0.97
CA LYS A 657 44.88 -26.02 0.52
C LYS A 657 43.58 -26.36 1.23
N THR A 658 42.45 -25.95 0.66
CA THR A 658 41.16 -26.58 0.99
C THR A 658 41.13 -27.97 0.32
N SER A 659 40.95 -28.99 1.12
CA SER A 659 40.64 -30.33 0.60
C SER A 659 39.26 -30.24 -0.03
N ASN A 660 39.16 -30.24 -1.31
CA ASN A 660 38.06 -30.33 -2.26
C ASN A 660 38.06 -29.09 -3.16
N ASN A 661 38.56 -29.17 -4.34
CA ASN A 661 38.47 -28.38 -5.58
C ASN A 661 37.66 -27.04 -5.56
N VAL A 662 37.63 -26.29 -4.45
CA VAL A 662 36.94 -25.02 -4.31
C VAL A 662 37.87 -23.88 -4.75
N THR A 663 37.52 -23.14 -5.78
CA THR A 663 38.31 -22.04 -6.34
C THR A 663 37.62 -20.69 -6.14
N VAL A 664 38.42 -19.61 -6.09
CA VAL A 664 37.89 -18.24 -6.05
C VAL A 664 37.29 -17.89 -7.42
N VAL A 665 35.99 -17.60 -7.47
CA VAL A 665 35.28 -17.20 -8.71
C VAL A 665 35.10 -15.68 -8.83
N ALA A 666 35.16 -14.95 -7.72
CA ALA A 666 35.13 -13.50 -7.72
C ALA A 666 35.82 -12.93 -6.47
N ARG A 667 36.32 -11.70 -6.57
CA ARG A 667 36.93 -10.96 -5.47
C ARG A 667 36.33 -9.56 -5.44
N TYR A 668 36.09 -9.06 -4.23
CA TYR A 668 35.51 -7.73 -3.99
C TYR A 668 36.34 -7.00 -2.92
N ASN A 669 36.35 -5.67 -2.94
CA ASN A 669 36.92 -4.86 -1.85
C ASN A 669 35.91 -4.72 -0.70
N ALA A 670 36.30 -4.03 0.38
CA ALA A 670 35.45 -3.78 1.54
C ALA A 670 34.14 -2.99 1.21
N ALA A 671 34.13 -2.27 0.11
CA ALA A 671 32.95 -1.53 -0.38
C ALA A 671 32.08 -2.36 -1.36
N GLY A 672 32.32 -3.69 -1.47
CA GLY A 672 31.55 -4.56 -2.36
C GLY A 672 31.87 -4.41 -3.86
N ILE A 673 32.88 -3.61 -4.23
CA ILE A 673 33.26 -3.40 -5.63
C ILE A 673 34.12 -4.58 -6.09
N LYS A 674 33.71 -5.23 -7.19
CA LYS A 674 34.46 -6.33 -7.78
C LYS A 674 35.84 -5.87 -8.24
N ILE A 675 36.89 -6.62 -7.84
CA ILE A 675 38.27 -6.34 -8.15
C ILE A 675 38.92 -7.57 -8.80
N ASN A 676 39.85 -7.35 -9.71
CA ASN A 676 40.52 -8.44 -10.46
C ASN A 676 41.84 -8.89 -9.82
N GLN A 677 42.33 -8.11 -8.86
CA GLN A 677 43.58 -8.39 -8.14
C GLN A 677 43.39 -8.12 -6.65
N PRO A 678 44.09 -8.79 -5.75
CA PRO A 678 44.11 -8.45 -4.35
C PRO A 678 44.51 -6.99 -4.12
N ILE A 679 43.85 -6.32 -3.20
CA ILE A 679 44.21 -4.95 -2.76
C ILE A 679 44.56 -4.97 -1.27
N LYS A 680 45.43 -4.06 -0.84
CA LYS A 680 45.76 -3.89 0.58
C LYS A 680 44.49 -3.62 1.39
N GLY A 681 44.31 -4.34 2.49
CA GLY A 681 43.13 -4.29 3.34
C GLY A 681 42.17 -5.47 3.07
N ILE A 682 40.90 -5.27 3.34
CA ILE A 682 39.89 -6.32 3.26
C ILE A 682 39.55 -6.66 1.82
N ASN A 683 39.65 -7.95 1.49
CA ASN A 683 39.19 -8.55 0.24
C ASN A 683 38.15 -9.63 0.56
N ILE A 684 37.01 -9.59 -0.11
CA ILE A 684 35.95 -10.56 0.00
C ILE A 684 36.02 -11.50 -1.20
N LEU A 685 36.17 -12.79 -0.95
CA LEU A 685 36.31 -13.82 -1.97
C LEU A 685 35.01 -14.61 -2.09
N ARG A 686 34.46 -14.71 -3.28
CA ARG A 686 33.39 -15.65 -3.59
C ARG A 686 34.02 -16.92 -4.16
N MET A 687 33.69 -18.05 -3.54
CA MET A 687 34.26 -19.36 -3.90
C MET A 687 33.33 -20.12 -4.87
N SER A 688 33.87 -21.09 -5.59
CA SER A 688 33.10 -21.90 -6.56
C SER A 688 31.99 -22.77 -5.96
N ASN A 689 32.01 -23.01 -4.65
CA ASN A 689 30.96 -23.68 -3.91
C ASN A 689 29.89 -22.73 -3.36
N GLY A 690 29.94 -21.45 -3.74
CA GLY A 690 29.02 -20.41 -3.27
C GLY A 690 29.42 -19.75 -1.95
N SER A 691 30.39 -20.30 -1.19
CA SER A 691 30.82 -19.71 0.07
C SER A 691 31.59 -18.40 -0.16
N ILE A 692 31.53 -17.52 0.85
CA ILE A 692 32.24 -16.24 0.86
C ILE A 692 33.32 -16.30 1.93
N GLN A 693 34.54 -15.83 1.60
CA GLN A 693 35.66 -15.73 2.51
C GLN A 693 36.19 -14.29 2.56
N LYS A 694 36.44 -13.80 3.76
CA LYS A 694 37.10 -12.50 3.97
C LYS A 694 38.60 -12.73 4.16
N VAL A 695 39.43 -12.06 3.38
CA VAL A 695 40.89 -12.14 3.44
C VAL A 695 41.43 -10.72 3.62
N ILE A 696 42.37 -10.55 4.56
CA ILE A 696 43.10 -9.28 4.76
C ILE A 696 44.42 -9.36 4.07
N GLU A 697 44.59 -8.55 3.01
CA GLU A 697 45.87 -8.40 2.33
C GLU A 697 46.69 -7.26 3.00
N LYS A 698 47.89 -7.55 3.48
CA LYS A 698 48.74 -6.60 4.22
C LYS A 698 49.43 -5.56 3.35
#